data_01aeae978e1b4977a336816374386445
#
_entry.id   01aeae978e1b4977a336816374386445
#
_cell.length_a   1.000
_cell.length_b   1.000
_cell.length_c   1.000
_cell.angle_alpha   90.00
_cell.angle_beta   90.00
_cell.angle_gamma   90.00
#
_symmetry.space_group_name_H-M   'P 1'
#
loop_
_entity.id
_entity.type
_entity.pdbx_description
1 polymer ?
#
loop_
_entity_poly.entity_id
_entity_poly.type
_entity_poly.pdbx_seq_one_letter_code
_entity_poly.pdbx_strand_id
1 'polypeptide(L)'
;MESGSISSEVRLKVAQCFRTLSSSADHTDVFDALETLNSYLDDGAESSRCTAAEREEFRRTHYSRTLRVLVGQLQADWTHSLSAAQRSQLWDPLFLKGPPDQALLVLMEAVTQLRPSAGLDRLVSVTERFLQSGRLADLLWSFCLGSVPSDSAQLRETLLARLAALPDLTANRLHPNNRPLFTPQRFYPLLASEMLAVLERTCRALRDGVDCSLTFVAQTLGKVCLQGHSGPVLAVMAPRLAVCTRSDMVWQRVSWKLLQDVPERCMESVLTGLLQAADSPDAFSRITGNLVLTNKKAQFVLTHKVLLLQYKYQTRVLRTVLGYLASDRDRRPLLIQVLRSVSQAWANPSAVKHTPQEQQLYVSKTLLLAASLLTDAELQELRSDLLQCLLGGMQSHLDSSAVGIRTLGMVVGECLSARMDLSGTKLKFEYDQNEETRELLSLMTPSVCPDPDPDRDPEVAAWSEGTRESSQVKSASQRSKSDPDSDLDSDDDLPPYDMSGDVEASRAAPPRYLRDCLEALISSDDSLRVELSLRAAESLVRRNFCAAKEISVQMTKVLLHMEDRFGISGFLVLRQAAMVALAAVDSVPVTRYLTTEFYSLNYSLRQRLDILEVLALAAQELSKPAADKVIAAASELTPYQSTSAASWRQEVEKRIQNKTKRISKGCAPPAAAAAPNRYAPVAGYFFFPLLRNYDKPEVTFDLLGSDHLVLGRLIHTLGLFMHLAVNAPIAAQMGAALLDFVWAVRYHADQTVRRGVLFAVCSVFLSMPSQALMMDLSQQLLETRTWLADVAEVDPDADCRNLAVQSLVLLDQNLKKQLQNSNGLSLES
;
A
#
# COMPACT_ATOMS: atom_id res chain seq x y z
N MET A 1 31.98 -9.10 27.69
CA MET A 1 31.40 -9.91 28.79
C MET A 1 30.38 -9.15 29.61
N GLU A 2 30.50 -7.84 29.83
CA GLU A 2 29.51 -7.03 30.56
C GLU A 2 28.13 -6.96 29.89
N SER A 3 28.05 -6.88 28.58
CA SER A 3 26.78 -6.78 27.85
C SER A 3 25.87 -8.03 28.03
N GLY A 4 26.46 -9.23 28.08
CA GLY A 4 25.69 -10.48 28.29
C GLY A 4 25.16 -10.62 29.74
N SER A 5 25.85 -10.04 30.73
CA SER A 5 25.41 -10.01 32.11
C SER A 5 24.23 -9.07 32.31
N ILE A 6 24.28 -7.85 31.72
CA ILE A 6 23.19 -6.87 31.78
C ILE A 6 21.90 -7.42 31.13
N SER A 7 22.00 -8.01 29.94
CA SER A 7 20.86 -8.59 29.23
C SER A 7 20.20 -9.72 30.04
N SER A 8 21.00 -10.57 30.72
CA SER A 8 20.50 -11.65 31.58
C SER A 8 19.80 -11.11 32.82
N GLU A 9 20.32 -10.07 33.42
CA GLU A 9 19.77 -9.44 34.63
C GLU A 9 18.42 -8.75 34.34
N VAL A 10 18.36 -7.93 33.28
CA VAL A 10 17.13 -7.27 32.82
C VAL A 10 16.06 -8.32 32.50
N ARG A 11 16.45 -9.37 31.76
CA ARG A 11 15.55 -10.48 31.43
C ARG A 11 14.97 -11.16 32.67
N LEU A 12 15.78 -11.37 33.72
CA LEU A 12 15.35 -12.04 34.95
C LEU A 12 14.38 -11.14 35.73
N LYS A 13 14.67 -9.84 35.90
CA LYS A 13 13.81 -8.87 36.56
C LYS A 13 12.47 -8.73 35.85
N VAL A 14 12.48 -8.60 34.51
CA VAL A 14 11.26 -8.50 33.69
C VAL A 14 10.42 -9.79 33.78
N ALA A 15 11.05 -10.97 33.75
CA ALA A 15 10.36 -12.23 33.88
C ALA A 15 9.74 -12.42 35.30
N GLN A 16 10.36 -11.84 36.31
CA GLN A 16 9.80 -11.80 37.66
C GLN A 16 8.56 -10.89 37.70
N CYS A 17 8.63 -9.67 37.15
CA CYS A 17 7.49 -8.76 37.06
C CYS A 17 6.31 -9.43 36.30
N PHE A 18 6.56 -10.15 35.21
CA PHE A 18 5.50 -10.85 34.46
C PHE A 18 4.85 -11.97 35.30
N ARG A 19 5.63 -12.71 36.08
CA ARG A 19 5.08 -13.70 37.00
C ARG A 19 4.21 -13.04 38.06
N THR A 20 4.68 -12.00 38.72
CA THR A 20 3.91 -11.24 39.68
C THR A 20 2.59 -10.72 39.13
N LEU A 21 2.62 -10.05 37.94
CA LEU A 21 1.44 -9.54 37.26
C LEU A 21 0.42 -10.63 36.88
N SER A 22 0.89 -11.87 36.65
CA SER A 22 0.03 -12.99 36.23
C SER A 22 -0.50 -13.82 37.38
N SER A 23 0.17 -13.88 38.52
CA SER A 23 -0.13 -14.84 39.63
C SER A 23 -0.36 -14.21 41.00
N SER A 24 0.07 -12.96 41.23
CA SER A 24 -0.09 -12.37 42.56
C SER A 24 -1.51 -11.87 42.80
N ALA A 25 -2.08 -12.19 43.95
CA ALA A 25 -3.32 -11.62 44.45
C ALA A 25 -3.06 -10.39 45.32
N ASP A 26 -1.81 -10.10 45.68
CA ASP A 26 -1.43 -8.96 46.49
C ASP A 26 -1.23 -7.72 45.62
N HIS A 27 -1.96 -6.64 45.94
CA HIS A 27 -1.89 -5.36 45.22
C HIS A 27 -0.54 -4.65 45.37
N THR A 28 0.15 -4.83 46.50
CA THR A 28 1.45 -4.22 46.78
C THR A 28 2.52 -4.77 45.82
N ASP A 29 2.55 -6.07 45.65
CA ASP A 29 3.48 -6.73 44.72
C ASP A 29 3.26 -6.29 43.27
N VAL A 30 1.98 -6.14 42.87
CA VAL A 30 1.62 -5.65 41.53
C VAL A 30 2.08 -4.22 41.30
N PHE A 31 1.92 -3.35 42.32
CA PHE A 31 2.38 -1.96 42.23
C PHE A 31 3.88 -1.87 42.12
N ASP A 32 4.63 -2.63 42.93
CA ASP A 32 6.08 -2.69 42.88
C ASP A 32 6.59 -3.23 41.53
N ALA A 33 5.89 -4.18 40.93
CA ALA A 33 6.21 -4.69 39.60
C ALA A 33 5.96 -3.63 38.51
N LEU A 34 4.86 -2.88 38.57
CA LEU A 34 4.57 -1.79 37.64
C LEU A 34 5.56 -0.62 37.81
N GLU A 35 5.91 -0.28 39.05
CA GLU A 35 6.92 0.76 39.34
C GLU A 35 8.29 0.37 38.82
N THR A 36 8.68 -0.90 38.99
CA THR A 36 9.91 -1.47 38.44
C THR A 36 9.95 -1.38 36.93
N LEU A 37 8.86 -1.71 36.23
CA LEU A 37 8.78 -1.59 34.78
C LEU A 37 8.82 -0.11 34.32
N ASN A 38 8.20 0.82 35.05
CA ASN A 38 8.26 2.25 34.76
C ASN A 38 9.67 2.82 34.95
N SER A 39 10.44 2.31 35.92
CA SER A 39 11.81 2.80 36.17
C SER A 39 12.75 2.64 34.97
N TYR A 40 12.49 1.66 34.08
CA TYR A 40 13.21 1.51 32.81
C TYR A 40 12.85 2.58 31.76
N LEU A 41 11.76 3.29 31.94
CA LEU A 41 11.27 4.32 30.98
C LEU A 41 11.57 5.75 31.43
N ASP A 42 11.94 5.95 32.69
CA ASP A 42 12.26 7.27 33.23
C ASP A 42 13.68 7.69 32.85
N ASP A 43 13.81 8.81 32.13
CA ASP A 43 15.10 9.40 31.70
C ASP A 43 15.69 10.38 32.73
N GLY A 44 15.06 10.56 33.89
CA GLY A 44 15.49 11.49 34.94
C GLY A 44 16.80 11.07 35.59
N ALA A 45 17.71 12.01 35.78
CA ALA A 45 19.04 11.79 36.39
C ALA A 45 18.95 11.32 37.86
N GLU A 46 17.82 11.48 38.52
CA GLU A 46 17.60 11.11 39.92
C GLU A 46 17.01 9.70 40.12
N SER A 47 16.61 9.01 39.03
CA SER A 47 16.09 7.65 39.13
C SER A 47 17.21 6.62 39.17
N SER A 48 17.85 6.45 40.32
CA SER A 48 19.03 5.61 40.54
C SER A 48 18.77 4.08 40.54
N ARG A 49 17.56 3.62 40.11
CA ARG A 49 17.21 2.19 40.15
C ARG A 49 17.68 1.40 38.93
N CYS A 50 17.96 2.06 37.78
CA CYS A 50 18.38 1.38 36.53
C CYS A 50 19.47 2.17 35.81
N THR A 51 20.49 1.48 35.32
CA THR A 51 21.56 2.07 34.50
C THR A 51 21.05 2.44 33.10
N ALA A 52 21.72 3.33 32.39
CA ALA A 52 21.37 3.68 31.00
C ALA A 52 21.41 2.47 30.08
N ALA A 53 22.34 1.54 30.26
CA ALA A 53 22.46 0.32 29.50
C ALA A 53 21.30 -0.65 29.73
N GLU A 54 20.84 -0.80 30.99
CA GLU A 54 19.64 -1.61 31.31
C GLU A 54 18.38 -1.01 30.70
N ARG A 55 18.21 0.31 30.72
CA ARG A 55 17.08 1.01 30.08
C ARG A 55 17.06 0.78 28.58
N GLU A 56 18.19 0.91 27.92
CA GLU A 56 18.28 0.69 26.47
C GLU A 56 17.99 -0.78 26.10
N GLU A 57 18.53 -1.74 26.85
CA GLU A 57 18.24 -3.17 26.66
C GLU A 57 16.77 -3.49 26.86
N PHE A 58 16.12 -2.90 27.88
CA PHE A 58 14.69 -3.07 28.11
C PHE A 58 13.85 -2.50 26.95
N ARG A 59 14.13 -1.26 26.52
CA ARG A 59 13.41 -0.59 25.43
C ARG A 59 13.54 -1.37 24.13
N ARG A 60 14.71 -1.90 23.83
CA ARG A 60 14.98 -2.63 22.60
C ARG A 60 14.38 -4.04 22.61
N THR A 61 14.53 -4.80 23.69
CA THR A 61 14.26 -6.24 23.68
C THR A 61 12.97 -6.64 24.39
N HIS A 62 12.59 -5.95 25.46
CA HIS A 62 11.52 -6.39 26.35
C HIS A 62 10.27 -5.52 26.31
N TYR A 63 10.33 -4.29 25.84
CA TYR A 63 9.25 -3.30 25.92
C TYR A 63 7.97 -3.76 25.20
N SER A 64 8.04 -4.14 23.94
CA SER A 64 6.87 -4.61 23.18
C SER A 64 6.19 -5.81 23.82
N ARG A 65 7.00 -6.75 24.36
CA ARG A 65 6.49 -7.91 25.11
C ARG A 65 5.79 -7.49 26.39
N THR A 66 6.36 -6.53 27.11
CA THR A 66 5.75 -5.98 28.35
C THR A 66 4.38 -5.40 28.07
N LEU A 67 4.23 -4.60 27.03
CA LEU A 67 2.95 -4.03 26.65
C LEU A 67 1.91 -5.12 26.29
N ARG A 68 2.31 -6.15 25.54
CA ARG A 68 1.41 -7.28 25.22
C ARG A 68 0.97 -8.06 26.45
N VAL A 69 1.86 -8.25 27.43
CA VAL A 69 1.50 -8.88 28.71
C VAL A 69 0.48 -8.02 29.46
N LEU A 70 0.69 -6.70 29.52
CA LEU A 70 -0.24 -5.77 30.17
C LEU A 70 -1.62 -5.75 29.49
N VAL A 71 -1.65 -5.78 28.16
CA VAL A 71 -2.89 -5.91 27.39
C VAL A 71 -3.60 -7.25 27.67
N GLY A 72 -2.85 -8.34 27.78
CA GLY A 72 -3.40 -9.66 28.12
C GLY A 72 -4.00 -9.72 29.54
N GLN A 73 -3.54 -8.87 30.44
CA GLN A 73 -3.99 -8.79 31.84
C GLN A 73 -5.13 -7.79 32.09
N LEU A 74 -5.71 -7.19 31.05
CA LEU A 74 -6.77 -6.17 31.18
C LEU A 74 -8.05 -6.65 31.90
N GLN A 75 -8.26 -7.96 31.98
CA GLN A 75 -9.39 -8.57 32.69
C GLN A 75 -9.01 -9.08 34.09
N ALA A 76 -7.75 -8.96 34.50
CA ALA A 76 -7.31 -9.36 35.81
C ALA A 76 -7.90 -8.46 36.93
N ASP A 77 -8.19 -9.05 38.06
CA ASP A 77 -8.86 -8.38 39.20
C ASP A 77 -8.12 -7.12 39.65
N TRP A 78 -6.78 -7.15 39.66
CA TRP A 78 -5.98 -6.00 40.04
C TRP A 78 -6.14 -4.80 39.12
N THR A 79 -6.47 -4.99 37.83
CA THR A 79 -6.71 -3.89 36.90
C THR A 79 -8.00 -3.15 37.20
N HIS A 80 -8.97 -3.80 37.80
CA HIS A 80 -10.22 -3.21 38.25
C HIS A 80 -10.08 -2.45 39.57
N SER A 81 -9.16 -2.88 40.43
CA SER A 81 -8.89 -2.26 41.73
C SER A 81 -8.06 -0.98 41.66
N LEU A 82 -7.33 -0.74 40.57
CA LEU A 82 -6.58 0.51 40.35
C LEU A 82 -7.52 1.70 40.26
N SER A 83 -7.30 2.70 41.14
CA SER A 83 -7.97 4.00 41.02
C SER A 83 -7.55 4.75 39.76
N ALA A 84 -8.31 5.74 39.33
CA ALA A 84 -7.97 6.56 38.16
C ALA A 84 -6.59 7.22 38.30
N ALA A 85 -6.24 7.69 39.50
CA ALA A 85 -4.95 8.30 39.80
C ALA A 85 -3.80 7.31 39.68
N GLN A 86 -3.94 6.11 40.25
CA GLN A 86 -2.94 5.05 40.20
C GLN A 86 -2.72 4.54 38.76
N ARG A 87 -3.78 4.44 37.99
CA ARG A 87 -3.68 4.11 36.56
C ARG A 87 -2.87 5.15 35.78
N SER A 88 -3.19 6.42 36.00
CA SER A 88 -2.46 7.51 35.36
C SER A 88 -0.98 7.59 35.74
N GLN A 89 -0.61 7.12 36.93
CA GLN A 89 0.76 7.15 37.43
C GLN A 89 1.56 5.88 37.12
N LEU A 90 0.93 4.70 37.12
CA LEU A 90 1.62 3.41 37.03
C LEU A 90 1.41 2.69 35.72
N TRP A 91 0.21 2.72 35.14
CA TRP A 91 -0.13 1.93 33.98
C TRP A 91 0.00 2.72 32.67
N ASP A 92 -0.54 3.93 32.61
CA ASP A 92 -0.53 4.79 31.42
C ASP A 92 0.89 5.18 30.96
N PRO A 93 1.84 5.51 31.85
CA PRO A 93 3.19 5.88 31.45
C PRO A 93 3.93 4.76 30.70
N LEU A 94 3.58 3.49 30.96
CA LEU A 94 4.15 2.38 30.23
C LEU A 94 3.86 2.44 28.72
N PHE A 95 2.73 3.02 28.31
CA PHE A 95 2.37 3.24 26.90
C PHE A 95 2.81 4.61 26.38
N LEU A 96 2.92 5.61 27.25
CA LEU A 96 3.16 7.01 26.86
C LEU A 96 4.64 7.43 26.90
N LYS A 97 5.51 6.79 27.70
CA LYS A 97 6.92 7.17 27.85
C LYS A 97 7.88 6.31 27.03
N GLY A 98 7.51 5.09 26.65
CA GLY A 98 8.39 4.17 25.94
C GLY A 98 8.54 4.46 24.44
N PRO A 99 9.21 3.58 23.66
CA PRO A 99 9.35 3.70 22.23
C PRO A 99 8.00 3.82 21.52
N PRO A 100 7.74 4.94 20.80
CA PRO A 100 6.40 5.26 20.29
C PRO A 100 5.94 4.32 19.15
N ASP A 101 6.87 3.78 18.38
CA ASP A 101 6.64 2.81 17.32
C ASP A 101 6.05 1.50 17.87
N GLN A 102 6.68 0.94 18.90
CA GLN A 102 6.23 -0.28 19.56
C GLN A 102 4.91 -0.06 20.32
N ALA A 103 4.77 1.08 21.00
CA ALA A 103 3.55 1.42 21.73
C ALA A 103 2.34 1.53 20.79
N LEU A 104 2.46 2.26 19.68
CA LEU A 104 1.38 2.42 18.72
C LEU A 104 0.97 1.09 18.10
N LEU A 105 1.94 0.24 17.72
CA LEU A 105 1.63 -1.07 17.16
C LEU A 105 0.83 -1.95 18.13
N VAL A 106 1.26 -2.03 19.39
CA VAL A 106 0.56 -2.84 20.40
C VAL A 106 -0.83 -2.26 20.70
N LEU A 107 -0.97 -0.94 20.80
CA LEU A 107 -2.26 -0.28 21.01
C LEU A 107 -3.22 -0.57 19.84
N MET A 108 -2.77 -0.42 18.60
CA MET A 108 -3.59 -0.67 17.42
C MET A 108 -3.94 -2.15 17.28
N GLU A 109 -3.00 -3.06 17.54
CA GLU A 109 -3.25 -4.50 17.57
C GLU A 109 -4.31 -4.84 18.62
N ALA A 110 -4.18 -4.31 19.82
CA ALA A 110 -5.12 -4.54 20.91
C ALA A 110 -6.52 -3.99 20.63
N VAL A 111 -6.61 -2.76 20.12
CA VAL A 111 -7.91 -2.14 19.75
C VAL A 111 -8.62 -2.95 18.68
N THR A 112 -7.89 -3.51 17.70
CA THR A 112 -8.49 -4.31 16.61
C THR A 112 -8.87 -5.72 17.03
N GLN A 113 -8.20 -6.34 18.01
CA GLN A 113 -8.40 -7.75 18.39
C GLN A 113 -9.34 -7.95 19.58
N LEU A 114 -9.37 -7.02 20.53
CA LEU A 114 -10.14 -7.18 21.76
C LEU A 114 -11.65 -7.07 21.51
N ARG A 115 -12.42 -7.88 22.22
CA ARG A 115 -13.89 -7.77 22.22
C ARG A 115 -14.33 -6.50 22.99
N PRO A 116 -15.52 -5.93 22.69
CA PRO A 116 -16.08 -4.81 23.44
C PRO A 116 -16.10 -5.13 24.93
N SER A 117 -15.42 -4.32 25.73
CA SER A 117 -15.23 -4.53 27.17
C SER A 117 -14.68 -3.25 27.81
N ALA A 118 -14.80 -3.14 29.13
CA ALA A 118 -14.18 -2.06 29.90
C ALA A 118 -12.63 -1.96 29.68
N GLY A 119 -11.99 -3.10 29.36
CA GLY A 119 -10.58 -3.13 28.99
C GLY A 119 -10.30 -2.44 27.65
N LEU A 120 -11.16 -2.65 26.65
CA LEU A 120 -11.08 -1.95 25.37
C LEU A 120 -11.25 -0.44 25.56
N ASP A 121 -12.23 0.00 26.36
CA ASP A 121 -12.46 1.43 26.62
C ASP A 121 -11.25 2.12 27.27
N ARG A 122 -10.53 1.40 28.12
CA ARG A 122 -9.27 1.87 28.71
C ARG A 122 -8.18 2.06 27.66
N LEU A 123 -7.97 1.07 26.80
CA LEU A 123 -6.98 1.15 25.72
C LEU A 123 -7.31 2.26 24.74
N VAL A 124 -8.59 2.43 24.41
CA VAL A 124 -9.08 3.55 23.59
C VAL A 124 -8.72 4.88 24.23
N SER A 125 -8.93 5.03 25.56
CA SER A 125 -8.57 6.25 26.29
C SER A 125 -7.06 6.49 26.34
N VAL A 126 -6.24 5.44 26.44
CA VAL A 126 -4.77 5.56 26.36
C VAL A 126 -4.32 5.91 24.95
N THR A 127 -4.93 5.30 23.93
CA THR A 127 -4.66 5.64 22.52
C THR A 127 -4.99 7.09 22.23
N GLU A 128 -6.12 7.58 22.73
CA GLU A 128 -6.51 8.99 22.58
C GLU A 128 -5.46 9.92 23.22
N ARG A 129 -5.00 9.62 24.44
CA ARG A 129 -3.93 10.39 25.11
C ARG A 129 -2.59 10.28 24.37
N PHE A 130 -2.24 9.11 23.85
CA PHE A 130 -1.06 8.92 23.02
C PHE A 130 -1.07 9.88 21.82
N LEU A 131 -2.20 9.97 21.12
CA LEU A 131 -2.36 10.88 19.99
C LEU A 131 -2.28 12.36 20.40
N GLN A 132 -2.82 12.74 21.55
CA GLN A 132 -2.86 14.12 22.04
C GLN A 132 -1.54 14.60 22.66
N SER A 133 -0.66 13.70 23.07
CA SER A 133 0.58 14.01 23.80
C SER A 133 1.81 14.26 22.91
N GLY A 134 1.63 14.41 21.59
CA GLY A 134 2.74 14.63 20.66
C GLY A 134 3.58 13.37 20.35
N ARG A 135 3.12 12.19 20.79
CA ARG A 135 3.86 10.94 20.59
C ARG A 135 3.92 10.54 19.10
N LEU A 136 2.99 11.03 18.28
CA LEU A 136 3.06 10.86 16.82
C LEU A 136 4.24 11.63 16.22
N ALA A 137 4.50 12.85 16.69
CA ALA A 137 5.68 13.59 16.26
C ALA A 137 6.98 12.88 16.71
N ASP A 138 7.00 12.31 17.93
CA ASP A 138 8.16 11.55 18.39
C ASP A 138 8.39 10.28 17.55
N LEU A 139 7.29 9.58 17.18
CA LEU A 139 7.33 8.44 16.28
C LEU A 139 7.94 8.84 14.92
N LEU A 140 7.38 9.84 14.27
CA LEU A 140 7.85 10.30 12.97
C LEU A 140 9.31 10.78 13.04
N TRP A 141 9.66 11.48 14.12
CA TRP A 141 11.00 11.99 14.36
C TRP A 141 12.05 10.88 14.56
N SER A 142 11.71 9.79 15.24
CA SER A 142 12.62 8.64 15.41
C SER A 142 13.06 8.04 14.07
N PHE A 143 12.17 8.04 13.08
CA PHE A 143 12.50 7.62 11.72
C PHE A 143 13.32 8.66 10.94
N CYS A 144 13.20 9.95 11.27
CA CYS A 144 14.03 10.98 10.65
C CYS A 144 15.48 10.89 11.07
N LEU A 145 15.78 10.51 12.31
CA LEU A 145 17.13 10.38 12.84
C LEU A 145 17.85 9.08 12.44
N GLY A 146 17.17 8.16 11.73
CA GLY A 146 17.78 6.88 11.36
C GLY A 146 18.13 5.97 12.55
N SER A 147 17.59 6.27 13.74
CA SER A 147 17.86 5.53 14.98
C SER A 147 17.21 4.15 15.02
N VAL A 148 16.35 3.85 14.04
CA VAL A 148 15.68 2.56 13.94
C VAL A 148 16.53 1.62 13.08
N PRO A 149 16.89 0.40 13.55
CA PRO A 149 17.74 -0.53 12.83
C PRO A 149 17.23 -0.87 11.42
N SER A 150 18.15 -1.12 10.48
CA SER A 150 17.85 -1.47 9.08
C SER A 150 16.89 -2.67 8.92
N ASP A 151 16.85 -3.59 9.88
CA ASP A 151 15.97 -4.77 9.89
C ASP A 151 14.47 -4.42 10.00
N SER A 152 14.13 -3.14 10.07
CA SER A 152 12.76 -2.66 10.36
C SER A 152 11.95 -2.22 9.14
N ALA A 153 12.37 -2.52 7.89
CA ALA A 153 11.62 -2.12 6.71
C ALA A 153 10.16 -2.65 6.72
N GLN A 154 9.96 -3.88 7.17
CA GLN A 154 8.63 -4.45 7.34
C GLN A 154 7.84 -3.80 8.49
N LEU A 155 8.52 -3.45 9.57
CA LEU A 155 7.95 -2.70 10.69
C LEU A 155 7.50 -1.31 10.22
N ARG A 156 8.34 -0.61 9.47
CA ARG A 156 8.05 0.70 8.88
C ARG A 156 6.78 0.67 8.03
N GLU A 157 6.68 -0.31 7.13
CA GLU A 157 5.50 -0.45 6.26
C GLU A 157 4.23 -0.80 7.05
N THR A 158 4.37 -1.62 8.11
CA THR A 158 3.25 -1.95 9.00
C THR A 158 2.77 -0.71 9.77
N LEU A 159 3.69 0.08 10.32
CA LEU A 159 3.37 1.34 11.02
C LEU A 159 2.70 2.32 10.06
N LEU A 160 3.25 2.48 8.86
CA LEU A 160 2.68 3.32 7.83
C LEU A 160 1.24 2.93 7.47
N ALA A 161 0.99 1.64 7.30
CA ALA A 161 -0.35 1.13 7.02
C ALA A 161 -1.32 1.37 8.17
N ARG A 162 -0.91 1.07 9.40
CA ARG A 162 -1.74 1.26 10.59
C ARG A 162 -2.01 2.74 10.88
N LEU A 163 -1.01 3.59 10.74
CA LEU A 163 -1.14 5.02 10.96
C LEU A 163 -2.10 5.66 9.93
N ALA A 164 -1.94 5.32 8.66
CA ALA A 164 -2.79 5.86 7.61
C ALA A 164 -4.26 5.40 7.72
N ALA A 165 -4.52 4.17 8.16
CA ALA A 165 -5.86 3.59 8.28
C ALA A 165 -6.44 3.67 9.70
N LEU A 166 -5.82 4.40 10.64
CA LEU A 166 -6.25 4.44 12.04
C LEU A 166 -7.73 4.82 12.23
N PRO A 167 -8.26 5.87 11.57
CA PRO A 167 -9.68 6.23 11.69
C PRO A 167 -10.62 5.12 11.25
N ASP A 168 -10.32 4.48 10.14
CA ASP A 168 -11.17 3.41 9.59
C ASP A 168 -11.15 2.18 10.49
N LEU A 169 -9.96 1.79 10.98
CA LEU A 169 -9.80 0.66 11.89
C LEU A 169 -10.54 0.87 13.21
N THR A 170 -10.47 2.08 13.77
CA THR A 170 -11.17 2.42 15.02
C THR A 170 -12.68 2.55 14.82
N ALA A 171 -13.13 3.18 13.73
CA ALA A 171 -14.54 3.29 13.39
C ALA A 171 -15.19 1.91 13.24
N ASN A 172 -14.56 1.02 12.49
CA ASN A 172 -15.06 -0.34 12.28
C ASN A 172 -15.11 -1.18 13.58
N ARG A 173 -14.23 -0.88 14.51
CA ARG A 173 -14.16 -1.65 15.76
C ARG A 173 -15.04 -1.11 16.86
N LEU A 174 -15.11 0.20 17.01
CA LEU A 174 -15.80 0.87 18.09
C LEU A 174 -17.26 1.19 17.76
N HIS A 175 -17.63 1.22 16.47
CA HIS A 175 -18.99 1.52 16.00
C HIS A 175 -19.57 2.80 16.68
N PRO A 176 -20.72 2.78 17.34
CA PRO A 176 -21.30 3.97 17.95
C PRO A 176 -20.47 4.53 19.12
N ASN A 177 -19.55 3.73 19.70
CA ASN A 177 -18.69 4.16 20.80
C ASN A 177 -17.37 4.77 20.32
N ASN A 178 -17.22 5.07 19.03
CA ASN A 178 -16.01 5.67 18.48
C ASN A 178 -15.78 7.07 19.08
N ARG A 179 -14.52 7.39 19.35
CA ARG A 179 -14.16 8.69 19.92
C ARG A 179 -14.06 9.75 18.81
N PRO A 180 -14.44 11.01 19.08
CA PRO A 180 -14.37 12.10 18.11
C PRO A 180 -12.97 12.30 17.51
N LEU A 181 -11.91 12.06 18.30
CA LEU A 181 -10.52 12.20 17.86
C LEU A 181 -10.15 11.22 16.74
N PHE A 182 -10.77 10.04 16.71
CA PHE A 182 -10.52 9.01 15.69
C PHE A 182 -11.32 9.22 14.42
N THR A 183 -12.16 10.26 14.34
CA THR A 183 -12.84 10.59 13.08
C THR A 183 -11.86 11.20 12.09
N PRO A 184 -12.03 10.93 10.78
CA PRO A 184 -11.15 11.48 9.74
C PRO A 184 -11.01 13.01 9.83
N GLN A 185 -12.09 13.71 10.18
CA GLN A 185 -12.13 15.18 10.28
C GLN A 185 -11.25 15.75 11.40
N ARG A 186 -10.94 14.96 12.44
CA ARG A 186 -10.09 15.39 13.55
C ARG A 186 -8.70 14.74 13.52
N PHE A 187 -8.63 13.47 13.15
CA PHE A 187 -7.37 12.73 13.15
C PHE A 187 -6.38 13.24 12.10
N TYR A 188 -6.81 13.40 10.84
CA TYR A 188 -5.86 13.82 9.79
C TYR A 188 -5.34 15.25 9.95
N PRO A 189 -6.12 16.22 10.40
CA PRO A 189 -5.57 17.53 10.80
C PRO A 189 -4.58 17.45 11.96
N LEU A 190 -4.83 16.59 12.96
CA LEU A 190 -3.88 16.33 14.02
C LEU A 190 -2.57 15.74 13.47
N LEU A 191 -2.66 14.70 12.66
CA LEU A 191 -1.50 14.08 12.01
C LEU A 191 -0.71 15.10 11.17
N ALA A 192 -1.39 15.99 10.47
CA ALA A 192 -0.77 17.08 9.72
C ALA A 192 0.01 18.04 10.62
N SER A 193 -0.55 18.39 11.77
CA SER A 193 0.12 19.24 12.77
C SER A 193 1.35 18.56 13.36
N GLU A 194 1.29 17.25 13.63
CA GLU A 194 2.41 16.47 14.11
C GLU A 194 3.52 16.34 13.04
N MET A 195 3.16 16.17 11.76
CA MET A 195 4.10 16.22 10.64
C MET A 195 4.79 17.57 10.55
N LEU A 196 4.07 18.68 10.68
CA LEU A 196 4.65 20.03 10.70
C LEU A 196 5.62 20.24 11.86
N ALA A 197 5.29 19.72 13.05
CA ALA A 197 6.19 19.76 14.20
C ALA A 197 7.50 18.99 13.93
N VAL A 198 7.41 17.87 13.22
CA VAL A 198 8.61 17.10 12.79
C VAL A 198 9.42 17.87 11.75
N LEU A 199 8.79 18.51 10.77
CA LEU A 199 9.50 19.34 9.79
C LEU A 199 10.21 20.52 10.49
N GLU A 200 9.61 21.11 11.51
CA GLU A 200 10.23 22.16 12.31
C GLU A 200 11.46 21.62 13.08
N ARG A 201 11.34 20.44 13.71
CA ARG A 201 12.47 19.75 14.35
C ARG A 201 13.59 19.46 13.35
N THR A 202 13.22 19.02 12.13
CA THR A 202 14.17 18.77 11.04
C THR A 202 14.91 20.04 10.63
N CYS A 203 14.21 21.16 10.49
CA CYS A 203 14.84 22.44 10.19
C CYS A 203 15.83 22.88 11.27
N ARG A 204 15.53 22.64 12.55
CA ARG A 204 16.47 22.93 13.65
C ARG A 204 17.67 22.00 13.61
N ALA A 205 17.45 20.69 13.49
CA ALA A 205 18.52 19.68 13.42
C ALA A 205 19.50 19.94 12.25
N LEU A 206 18.98 20.31 11.07
CA LEU A 206 19.82 20.66 9.92
C LEU A 206 20.67 21.92 10.17
N ARG A 207 20.14 22.90 10.93
CA ARG A 207 20.94 24.09 11.34
C ARG A 207 22.04 23.73 12.33
N ASP A 208 21.78 22.72 13.15
CA ASP A 208 22.76 22.17 14.12
C ASP A 208 23.72 21.16 13.46
N GLY A 209 23.64 20.95 12.14
CA GLY A 209 24.51 20.05 11.37
C GLY A 209 24.15 18.58 11.49
N VAL A 210 22.98 18.23 11.99
CA VAL A 210 22.49 16.86 12.09
C VAL A 210 21.72 16.49 10.82
N ASP A 211 22.11 15.40 10.15
CA ASP A 211 21.43 14.89 8.96
C ASP A 211 20.12 14.17 9.31
N CYS A 212 19.09 14.40 8.52
CA CYS A 212 17.74 13.88 8.76
C CYS A 212 17.13 13.34 7.47
N SER A 213 16.49 12.17 7.55
CA SER A 213 15.70 11.59 6.45
C SER A 213 14.22 11.94 6.57
N LEU A 214 13.62 12.46 5.50
CA LEU A 214 12.18 12.76 5.44
C LEU A 214 11.35 11.63 4.81
N THR A 215 11.97 10.54 4.42
CA THR A 215 11.34 9.45 3.65
C THR A 215 10.10 8.89 4.32
N PHE A 216 10.13 8.64 5.63
CA PHE A 216 8.97 8.09 6.35
C PHE A 216 7.81 9.09 6.45
N VAL A 217 8.11 10.37 6.68
CA VAL A 217 7.10 11.45 6.70
C VAL A 217 6.46 11.60 5.32
N ALA A 218 7.26 11.57 4.25
CA ALA A 218 6.81 11.67 2.88
C ALA A 218 5.94 10.45 2.47
N GLN A 219 6.32 9.25 2.89
CA GLN A 219 5.53 8.04 2.67
C GLN A 219 4.20 8.09 3.44
N THR A 220 4.21 8.61 4.67
CA THR A 220 2.98 8.78 5.46
C THR A 220 2.04 9.78 4.81
N LEU A 221 2.55 10.95 4.42
CA LEU A 221 1.78 11.97 3.68
C LEU A 221 1.20 11.38 2.39
N GLY A 222 2.05 10.71 1.60
CA GLY A 222 1.65 10.11 0.34
C GLY A 222 0.54 9.07 0.51
N LYS A 223 0.67 8.18 1.49
CA LYS A 223 -0.30 7.11 1.73
C LYS A 223 -1.65 7.66 2.19
N VAL A 224 -1.65 8.63 3.10
CA VAL A 224 -2.89 9.30 3.57
C VAL A 224 -3.58 10.03 2.43
N CYS A 225 -2.82 10.76 1.59
CA CYS A 225 -3.38 11.42 0.40
C CYS A 225 -3.95 10.42 -0.61
N LEU A 226 -3.28 9.28 -0.82
CA LEU A 226 -3.73 8.22 -1.73
C LEU A 226 -5.05 7.59 -1.26
N GLN A 227 -5.29 7.50 0.04
CA GLN A 227 -6.54 7.01 0.64
C GLN A 227 -7.70 8.03 0.57
N GLY A 228 -7.50 9.18 -0.06
CA GLY A 228 -8.54 10.19 -0.25
C GLY A 228 -8.58 11.30 0.80
N HIS A 229 -7.66 11.31 1.77
CA HIS A 229 -7.63 12.28 2.86
C HIS A 229 -6.67 13.46 2.62
N SER A 230 -6.36 13.76 1.34
CA SER A 230 -5.50 14.89 0.95
C SER A 230 -6.06 16.22 1.44
N GLY A 231 -7.38 16.42 1.36
CA GLY A 231 -8.04 17.67 1.80
C GLY A 231 -7.77 18.02 3.26
N PRO A 232 -8.17 17.16 4.22
CA PRO A 232 -7.96 17.44 5.66
C PRO A 232 -6.50 17.65 6.06
N VAL A 233 -5.55 16.91 5.44
CA VAL A 233 -4.13 17.02 5.76
C VAL A 233 -3.54 18.30 5.18
N LEU A 234 -3.76 18.53 3.88
CA LEU A 234 -3.11 19.63 3.18
C LEU A 234 -3.76 21.00 3.46
N ALA A 235 -5.02 21.02 3.90
CA ALA A 235 -5.64 22.24 4.43
C ALA A 235 -4.91 22.80 5.67
N VAL A 236 -4.24 21.92 6.45
CA VAL A 236 -3.41 22.36 7.59
C VAL A 236 -1.97 22.63 7.17
N MET A 237 -1.40 21.73 6.33
CA MET A 237 0.02 21.82 5.99
C MET A 237 0.33 22.95 5.01
N ALA A 238 -0.48 23.16 3.97
CA ALA A 238 -0.16 24.10 2.89
C ALA A 238 -0.07 25.56 3.36
N PRO A 239 -1.02 26.10 4.16
CA PRO A 239 -0.92 27.48 4.65
C PRO A 239 0.32 27.69 5.53
N ARG A 240 0.61 26.71 6.40
CA ARG A 240 1.78 26.79 7.28
C ARG A 240 3.09 26.72 6.50
N LEU A 241 3.20 25.82 5.55
CA LEU A 241 4.36 25.74 4.64
C LEU A 241 4.51 27.02 3.81
N ALA A 242 3.41 27.61 3.31
CA ALA A 242 3.44 28.87 2.57
C ALA A 242 4.04 30.02 3.39
N VAL A 243 3.71 30.09 4.68
CA VAL A 243 4.27 31.10 5.60
C VAL A 243 5.74 30.81 5.89
N CYS A 244 6.08 29.58 6.31
CA CYS A 244 7.44 29.22 6.69
C CYS A 244 8.44 29.31 5.52
N THR A 245 8.01 28.97 4.30
CA THR A 245 8.87 29.06 3.10
C THR A 245 9.03 30.47 2.53
N ARG A 246 8.33 31.50 3.07
CA ARG A 246 8.42 32.87 2.59
C ARG A 246 9.80 33.50 2.81
N SER A 247 10.37 33.30 4.00
CA SER A 247 11.59 33.95 4.43
C SER A 247 12.74 33.00 4.78
N ASP A 248 12.50 31.71 4.82
CA ASP A 248 13.45 30.72 5.31
C ASP A 248 13.81 29.69 4.23
N MET A 249 15.07 29.74 3.78
CA MET A 249 15.63 28.85 2.77
C MET A 249 15.74 27.39 3.26
N VAL A 250 15.91 27.17 4.56
CA VAL A 250 15.98 25.82 5.12
C VAL A 250 14.59 25.18 5.01
N TRP A 251 13.52 25.92 5.36
CA TRP A 251 12.16 25.47 5.18
C TRP A 251 11.81 25.16 3.70
N GLN A 252 12.31 25.99 2.77
CA GLN A 252 12.11 25.67 1.34
C GLN A 252 12.75 24.35 0.96
N ARG A 253 14.02 24.13 1.34
CA ARG A 253 14.74 22.88 1.04
C ARG A 253 14.09 21.66 1.69
N VAL A 254 13.66 21.79 2.94
CA VAL A 254 12.94 20.73 3.67
C VAL A 254 11.61 20.39 2.98
N SER A 255 10.87 21.41 2.54
CA SER A 255 9.61 21.22 1.79
C SER A 255 9.86 20.53 0.44
N TRP A 256 10.88 20.95 -0.31
CA TRP A 256 11.24 20.32 -1.58
C TRP A 256 11.66 18.86 -1.39
N LYS A 257 12.48 18.59 -0.38
CA LYS A 257 12.92 17.23 -0.06
C LYS A 257 11.75 16.35 0.36
N LEU A 258 10.82 16.87 1.17
CA LEU A 258 9.60 16.15 1.55
C LEU A 258 8.83 15.69 0.31
N LEU A 259 8.60 16.59 -0.67
CA LEU A 259 7.85 16.26 -1.88
C LEU A 259 8.64 15.36 -2.84
N GLN A 260 9.96 15.50 -2.92
CA GLN A 260 10.81 14.61 -3.70
C GLN A 260 10.78 13.17 -3.17
N ASP A 261 10.70 13.00 -1.86
CA ASP A 261 10.67 11.68 -1.21
C ASP A 261 9.26 11.04 -1.22
N VAL A 262 8.22 11.74 -1.74
CA VAL A 262 6.89 11.15 -1.92
C VAL A 262 6.94 10.04 -2.98
N PRO A 263 6.45 8.83 -2.67
CA PRO A 263 6.41 7.74 -3.64
C PRO A 263 5.62 8.13 -4.90
N GLU A 264 6.09 7.73 -6.08
CA GLU A 264 5.48 8.10 -7.36
C GLU A 264 3.99 7.76 -7.46
N ARG A 265 3.58 6.62 -6.90
CA ARG A 265 2.17 6.20 -6.84
C ARG A 265 1.26 7.19 -6.10
N CYS A 266 1.82 7.95 -5.14
CA CYS A 266 1.11 8.91 -4.30
C CYS A 266 1.22 10.34 -4.83
N MET A 267 2.14 10.60 -5.75
CA MET A 267 2.49 11.93 -6.23
C MET A 267 1.28 12.72 -6.74
N GLU A 268 0.40 12.05 -7.47
CA GLU A 268 -0.82 12.67 -7.99
C GLU A 268 -1.73 13.18 -6.87
N SER A 269 -2.04 12.32 -5.89
CA SER A 269 -2.94 12.67 -4.79
C SER A 269 -2.37 13.78 -3.91
N VAL A 270 -1.05 13.81 -3.72
CA VAL A 270 -0.37 14.87 -2.96
C VAL A 270 -0.38 16.18 -3.75
N LEU A 271 0.01 16.17 -5.01
CA LEU A 271 0.06 17.40 -5.83
C LEU A 271 -1.32 18.01 -6.07
N THR A 272 -2.32 17.18 -6.39
CA THR A 272 -3.69 17.67 -6.60
C THR A 272 -4.30 18.25 -5.32
N GLY A 273 -4.04 17.61 -4.18
CA GLY A 273 -4.47 18.13 -2.88
C GLY A 273 -3.74 19.43 -2.52
N LEU A 274 -2.42 19.50 -2.77
CA LEU A 274 -1.62 20.71 -2.52
C LEU A 274 -2.08 21.89 -3.42
N LEU A 275 -2.39 21.62 -4.68
CA LEU A 275 -2.94 22.63 -5.59
C LEU A 275 -4.29 23.21 -5.11
N GLN A 276 -5.14 22.34 -4.55
CA GLN A 276 -6.42 22.76 -4.01
C GLN A 276 -6.29 23.57 -2.71
N ALA A 277 -5.24 23.30 -1.93
CA ALA A 277 -4.97 23.95 -0.65
C ALA A 277 -4.07 25.20 -0.78
N ALA A 278 -3.36 25.38 -1.89
CA ALA A 278 -2.47 26.51 -2.10
C ALA A 278 -3.24 27.77 -2.46
N ASP A 279 -2.87 28.91 -1.85
CA ASP A 279 -3.55 30.20 -2.02
C ASP A 279 -3.06 30.95 -3.25
N SER A 280 -1.83 30.72 -3.68
CA SER A 280 -1.22 31.45 -4.81
C SER A 280 -0.20 30.60 -5.57
N PRO A 281 0.10 30.95 -6.83
CA PRO A 281 1.16 30.32 -7.61
C PRO A 281 2.53 30.42 -6.94
N ASP A 282 2.83 31.56 -6.31
CA ASP A 282 4.10 31.81 -5.64
C ASP A 282 4.26 30.94 -4.39
N ALA A 283 3.21 30.76 -3.58
CA ALA A 283 3.21 29.87 -2.45
C ALA A 283 3.44 28.42 -2.91
N PHE A 284 2.72 28.00 -3.94
CA PHE A 284 2.90 26.66 -4.53
C PHE A 284 4.34 26.48 -5.06
N SER A 285 4.90 27.49 -5.73
CA SER A 285 6.27 27.45 -6.25
C SER A 285 7.31 27.33 -5.13
N ARG A 286 7.17 28.08 -4.03
CA ARG A 286 8.09 27.97 -2.89
C ARG A 286 8.02 26.59 -2.21
N ILE A 287 6.83 25.99 -2.13
CA ILE A 287 6.62 24.68 -1.49
C ILE A 287 7.16 23.55 -2.38
N THR A 288 6.92 23.61 -3.70
CA THR A 288 7.25 22.50 -4.61
C THR A 288 8.63 22.62 -5.28
N GLY A 289 9.17 23.85 -5.35
CA GLY A 289 10.41 24.11 -6.08
C GLY A 289 10.33 23.67 -7.53
N ASN A 290 11.38 23.03 -8.02
CA ASN A 290 11.49 22.54 -9.40
C ASN A 290 11.16 21.04 -9.55
N LEU A 291 10.25 20.51 -8.71
CA LEU A 291 9.82 19.12 -8.74
C LEU A 291 9.31 18.69 -10.13
N VAL A 292 8.62 19.58 -10.84
CA VAL A 292 8.10 19.33 -12.20
C VAL A 292 9.20 19.03 -13.23
N LEU A 293 10.43 19.47 -13.00
CA LEU A 293 11.57 19.23 -13.89
C LEU A 293 12.30 17.92 -13.57
N THR A 294 12.27 17.50 -12.31
CA THR A 294 13.02 16.34 -11.82
C THR A 294 12.19 15.05 -11.77
N ASN A 295 10.87 15.16 -11.63
CA ASN A 295 9.98 14.01 -11.51
C ASN A 295 8.98 13.94 -12.67
N LYS A 296 9.10 12.91 -13.52
CA LYS A 296 8.23 12.70 -14.71
C LYS A 296 6.75 12.54 -14.35
N LYS A 297 6.44 11.93 -13.20
CA LYS A 297 5.04 11.78 -12.76
C LYS A 297 4.44 13.12 -12.36
N ALA A 298 5.21 13.92 -11.60
CA ALA A 298 4.80 15.28 -11.24
C ALA A 298 4.61 16.13 -12.51
N GLN A 299 5.52 16.04 -13.47
CA GLN A 299 5.40 16.71 -14.76
C GLN A 299 4.10 16.33 -15.47
N PHE A 300 3.83 15.03 -15.64
CA PHE A 300 2.60 14.56 -16.29
C PHE A 300 1.34 15.03 -15.57
N VAL A 301 1.32 14.97 -14.23
CA VAL A 301 0.17 15.42 -13.43
C VAL A 301 -0.09 16.90 -13.64
N LEU A 302 0.94 17.75 -13.55
CA LEU A 302 0.81 19.21 -13.62
C LEU A 302 0.61 19.74 -15.04
N THR A 303 1.17 19.08 -16.07
CA THR A 303 1.11 19.57 -17.45
C THR A 303 -0.03 18.95 -18.27
N HIS A 304 -0.52 17.77 -17.94
CA HIS A 304 -1.55 17.06 -18.71
C HIS A 304 -2.76 16.69 -17.89
N LYS A 305 -2.57 15.99 -16.76
CA LYS A 305 -3.70 15.38 -16.07
C LYS A 305 -4.66 16.40 -15.45
N VAL A 306 -4.11 17.37 -14.73
CA VAL A 306 -4.91 18.44 -14.10
C VAL A 306 -5.48 19.40 -15.13
N LEU A 307 -4.80 19.64 -16.23
CA LEU A 307 -5.16 20.67 -17.21
C LEU A 307 -6.10 20.19 -18.32
N LEU A 308 -6.05 18.90 -18.68
CA LEU A 308 -6.78 18.33 -19.82
C LEU A 308 -7.75 17.20 -19.44
N LEU A 309 -7.36 16.33 -18.47
CA LEU A 309 -8.09 15.09 -18.22
C LEU A 309 -9.06 15.19 -17.03
N GLN A 310 -8.73 15.99 -16.03
CA GLN A 310 -9.54 16.14 -14.81
C GLN A 310 -10.18 17.52 -14.75
N TYR A 311 -11.28 17.72 -15.43
CA TYR A 311 -11.98 19.00 -15.56
C TYR A 311 -12.86 19.41 -14.35
N LYS A 312 -12.67 18.78 -13.21
CA LYS A 312 -13.43 19.04 -11.97
C LYS A 312 -12.87 20.18 -11.10
N TYR A 313 -11.69 20.71 -11.44
CA TYR A 313 -11.04 21.70 -10.61
C TYR A 313 -11.51 23.12 -10.91
N GLN A 314 -11.51 23.96 -9.87
CA GLN A 314 -11.85 25.37 -9.99
C GLN A 314 -10.79 26.16 -10.79
N THR A 315 -11.18 27.27 -11.37
CA THR A 315 -10.29 28.17 -12.13
C THR A 315 -9.05 28.61 -11.33
N ARG A 316 -9.16 28.73 -10.00
CA ARG A 316 -8.04 29.02 -9.10
C ARG A 316 -6.91 27.98 -9.24
N VAL A 317 -7.24 26.70 -9.34
CA VAL A 317 -6.25 25.61 -9.50
C VAL A 317 -5.52 25.75 -10.82
N LEU A 318 -6.24 26.06 -11.91
CA LEU A 318 -5.62 26.34 -13.21
C LEU A 318 -4.65 27.52 -13.14
N ARG A 319 -5.04 28.61 -12.49
CA ARG A 319 -4.17 29.79 -12.28
C ARG A 319 -2.92 29.43 -11.49
N THR A 320 -3.07 28.60 -10.45
CA THR A 320 -1.94 28.16 -9.62
C THR A 320 -0.95 27.32 -10.43
N VAL A 321 -1.41 26.33 -11.20
CA VAL A 321 -0.53 25.47 -12.02
C VAL A 321 0.16 26.29 -13.11
N LEU A 322 -0.61 27.06 -13.89
CA LEU A 322 -0.06 27.81 -15.02
C LEU A 322 0.86 28.95 -14.54
N GLY A 323 0.49 29.63 -13.45
CA GLY A 323 1.33 30.63 -12.81
C GLY A 323 2.63 30.03 -12.26
N TYR A 324 2.59 28.83 -11.68
CA TYR A 324 3.78 28.08 -11.24
C TYR A 324 4.72 27.78 -12.42
N LEU A 325 4.19 27.34 -13.56
CA LEU A 325 5.00 27.09 -14.76
C LEU A 325 5.57 28.39 -15.36
N ALA A 326 4.83 29.49 -15.26
CA ALA A 326 5.23 30.80 -15.79
C ALA A 326 6.26 31.52 -14.94
N SER A 327 6.31 31.28 -13.62
CA SER A 327 7.10 32.08 -12.67
C SER A 327 8.59 31.84 -12.71
N ASP A 328 9.06 30.74 -13.30
CA ASP A 328 10.46 30.35 -13.34
C ASP A 328 10.94 30.10 -14.77
N ARG A 329 12.15 30.58 -15.10
CA ARG A 329 12.74 30.49 -16.43
C ARG A 329 12.88 29.04 -16.91
N ASP A 330 13.29 28.13 -16.04
CA ASP A 330 13.54 26.73 -16.38
C ASP A 330 12.24 25.95 -16.61
N ARG A 331 11.14 26.40 -16.03
CA ARG A 331 9.81 25.79 -16.17
C ARG A 331 9.01 26.36 -17.36
N ARG A 332 9.35 27.54 -17.88
CA ARG A 332 8.63 28.18 -19.02
C ARG A 332 8.54 27.30 -20.26
N PRO A 333 9.54 26.50 -20.67
CA PRO A 333 9.41 25.56 -21.78
C PRO A 333 8.23 24.59 -21.63
N LEU A 334 7.92 24.18 -20.37
CA LEU A 334 6.77 23.34 -20.09
C LEU A 334 5.44 24.08 -20.26
N LEU A 335 5.39 25.38 -19.92
CA LEU A 335 4.21 26.21 -20.18
C LEU A 335 3.93 26.29 -21.70
N ILE A 336 4.96 26.48 -22.50
CA ILE A 336 4.85 26.49 -23.98
C ILE A 336 4.34 25.12 -24.48
N GLN A 337 4.88 24.04 -23.97
CA GLN A 337 4.40 22.69 -24.31
C GLN A 337 2.94 22.46 -23.92
N VAL A 338 2.54 22.91 -22.72
CA VAL A 338 1.16 22.87 -22.25
C VAL A 338 0.26 23.64 -23.20
N LEU A 339 0.64 24.87 -23.59
CA LEU A 339 -0.15 25.70 -24.51
C LEU A 339 -0.37 24.98 -25.84
N ARG A 340 0.68 24.40 -26.44
CA ARG A 340 0.55 23.61 -27.66
C ARG A 340 -0.40 22.42 -27.49
N SER A 341 -0.27 21.66 -26.41
CA SER A 341 -1.13 20.51 -26.15
C SER A 341 -2.59 20.92 -25.92
N VAL A 342 -2.83 21.99 -25.17
CA VAL A 342 -4.17 22.51 -24.88
C VAL A 342 -4.82 23.11 -26.13
N SER A 343 -4.07 23.87 -26.93
CA SER A 343 -4.59 24.44 -28.20
C SER A 343 -4.96 23.35 -29.21
N GLN A 344 -4.15 22.27 -29.29
CA GLN A 344 -4.45 21.14 -30.16
C GLN A 344 -5.69 20.35 -29.64
N ALA A 345 -5.82 20.18 -28.32
CA ALA A 345 -6.99 19.52 -27.73
C ALA A 345 -8.26 20.34 -27.94
N TRP A 346 -8.18 21.68 -27.81
CA TRP A 346 -9.29 22.60 -28.06
C TRP A 346 -9.70 22.65 -29.54
N ALA A 347 -8.74 22.57 -30.46
CA ALA A 347 -8.98 22.58 -31.89
C ALA A 347 -9.45 21.24 -32.46
N ASN A 348 -9.42 20.14 -31.69
CA ASN A 348 -9.72 18.82 -32.20
C ASN A 348 -11.23 18.65 -32.50
N PRO A 349 -11.64 18.42 -33.76
CA PRO A 349 -13.05 18.30 -34.16
C PRO A 349 -13.77 17.13 -33.45
N SER A 350 -13.05 16.03 -33.16
CA SER A 350 -13.62 14.88 -32.44
C SER A 350 -13.89 15.24 -30.99
N ALA A 351 -12.99 15.96 -30.34
CA ALA A 351 -13.20 16.44 -28.99
C ALA A 351 -14.40 17.39 -28.90
N VAL A 352 -14.52 18.35 -29.83
CA VAL A 352 -15.65 19.29 -29.89
C VAL A 352 -17.00 18.56 -30.02
N LYS A 353 -17.06 17.45 -30.77
CA LYS A 353 -18.29 16.69 -30.99
C LYS A 353 -18.68 15.76 -29.85
N HIS A 354 -17.68 15.21 -29.11
CA HIS A 354 -17.93 14.07 -28.24
C HIS A 354 -17.63 14.33 -26.75
N THR A 355 -16.94 15.44 -26.40
CA THR A 355 -16.70 15.76 -25.00
C THR A 355 -17.82 16.63 -24.40
N PRO A 356 -18.09 16.50 -23.08
CA PRO A 356 -19.05 17.34 -22.39
C PRO A 356 -18.71 18.81 -22.48
N GLN A 357 -19.71 19.70 -22.50
CA GLN A 357 -19.54 21.15 -22.54
C GLN A 357 -18.66 21.66 -21.39
N GLU A 358 -18.80 21.09 -20.20
CA GLU A 358 -18.00 21.41 -19.01
C GLU A 358 -16.49 21.19 -19.24
N GLN A 359 -16.13 20.08 -19.90
CA GLN A 359 -14.73 19.81 -20.25
C GLN A 359 -14.21 20.80 -21.29
N GLN A 360 -15.02 21.14 -22.29
CA GLN A 360 -14.64 22.15 -23.31
C GLN A 360 -14.48 23.53 -22.69
N LEU A 361 -15.36 23.92 -21.77
CA LEU A 361 -15.23 25.15 -20.98
C LEU A 361 -13.93 25.14 -20.18
N TYR A 362 -13.61 24.01 -19.52
CA TYR A 362 -12.39 23.87 -18.73
C TYR A 362 -11.12 24.00 -19.59
N VAL A 363 -11.08 23.33 -20.75
CA VAL A 363 -9.97 23.41 -21.71
C VAL A 363 -9.84 24.84 -22.27
N SER A 364 -10.97 25.51 -22.56
CA SER A 364 -10.99 26.91 -22.98
C SER A 364 -10.43 27.84 -21.91
N LYS A 365 -10.81 27.68 -20.65
CA LYS A 365 -10.22 28.42 -19.52
C LYS A 365 -8.70 28.21 -19.42
N THR A 366 -8.27 26.97 -19.55
CA THR A 366 -6.84 26.62 -19.51
C THR A 366 -6.06 27.27 -20.66
N LEU A 367 -6.62 27.25 -21.86
CA LEU A 367 -6.04 27.86 -23.04
C LEU A 367 -5.87 29.40 -22.88
N LEU A 368 -6.93 30.08 -22.45
CA LEU A 368 -6.89 31.53 -22.24
C LEU A 368 -5.91 31.94 -21.16
N LEU A 369 -5.92 31.22 -20.01
CA LEU A 369 -4.97 31.49 -18.94
C LEU A 369 -3.52 31.24 -19.37
N ALA A 370 -3.24 30.15 -20.10
CA ALA A 370 -1.89 29.87 -20.59
C ALA A 370 -1.42 30.96 -21.58
N ALA A 371 -2.29 31.40 -22.48
CA ALA A 371 -2.00 32.47 -23.43
C ALA A 371 -1.78 33.81 -22.75
N SER A 372 -2.49 34.12 -21.67
CA SER A 372 -2.33 35.40 -20.93
C SER A 372 -0.99 35.52 -20.22
N LEU A 373 -0.34 34.34 -19.86
CA LEU A 373 0.94 34.28 -19.15
C LEU A 373 2.16 34.31 -20.07
N LEU A 374 1.99 34.26 -21.40
CA LEU A 374 3.09 34.35 -22.34
C LEU A 374 3.64 35.80 -22.45
N THR A 375 4.95 35.88 -22.61
CA THR A 375 5.60 37.12 -23.02
C THR A 375 5.31 37.43 -24.51
N ASP A 376 5.44 38.66 -24.92
CA ASP A 376 5.19 39.05 -26.33
C ASP A 376 6.18 38.36 -27.30
N ALA A 377 7.42 38.11 -26.87
CA ALA A 377 8.40 37.37 -27.65
C ALA A 377 7.99 35.91 -27.89
N GLU A 378 7.57 35.23 -26.84
CA GLU A 378 7.09 33.84 -26.92
C GLU A 378 5.81 33.73 -27.76
N LEU A 379 4.93 34.73 -27.61
CA LEU A 379 3.69 34.77 -28.38
C LEU A 379 3.97 34.96 -29.90
N GLN A 380 4.96 35.75 -30.26
CA GLN A 380 5.38 35.94 -31.67
C GLN A 380 6.01 34.64 -32.23
N GLU A 381 6.79 33.92 -31.44
CA GLU A 381 7.37 32.64 -31.84
C GLU A 381 6.28 31.59 -32.10
N LEU A 382 5.24 31.57 -31.27
CA LEU A 382 4.16 30.58 -31.33
C LEU A 382 2.98 31.01 -32.21
N ARG A 383 3.05 32.20 -32.78
CA ARG A 383 1.92 32.81 -33.49
C ARG A 383 1.35 31.94 -34.62
N SER A 384 2.23 31.32 -35.43
CA SER A 384 1.81 30.48 -36.54
C SER A 384 1.03 29.23 -36.05
N ASP A 385 1.55 28.58 -35.02
CA ASP A 385 0.95 27.36 -34.46
C ASP A 385 -0.42 27.66 -33.81
N LEU A 386 -0.46 28.77 -33.04
CA LEU A 386 -1.69 29.22 -32.38
C LEU A 386 -2.75 29.66 -33.40
N LEU A 387 -2.35 30.39 -34.49
CA LEU A 387 -3.27 30.81 -35.53
C LEU A 387 -3.90 29.61 -36.25
N GLN A 388 -3.10 28.59 -36.58
CA GLN A 388 -3.58 27.39 -37.23
C GLN A 388 -4.58 26.65 -36.33
N CYS A 389 -4.26 26.46 -35.03
CA CYS A 389 -5.15 25.84 -34.06
C CYS A 389 -6.43 26.68 -33.86
N LEU A 390 -6.30 28.02 -33.81
CA LEU A 390 -7.43 28.91 -33.64
C LEU A 390 -8.42 28.82 -34.82
N LEU A 391 -7.95 28.87 -36.04
CA LEU A 391 -8.80 28.76 -37.23
C LEU A 391 -9.54 27.43 -37.31
N GLY A 392 -8.82 26.31 -37.13
CA GLY A 392 -9.43 24.99 -37.16
C GLY A 392 -10.40 24.76 -35.98
N GLY A 393 -10.02 25.24 -34.81
CA GLY A 393 -10.83 25.13 -33.60
C GLY A 393 -12.10 25.96 -33.66
N MET A 394 -12.01 27.24 -34.12
CA MET A 394 -13.18 28.07 -34.33
C MET A 394 -14.16 27.45 -35.31
N GLN A 395 -13.68 26.97 -36.47
CA GLN A 395 -14.53 26.29 -37.43
C GLN A 395 -15.28 25.12 -36.77
N SER A 396 -14.59 24.27 -36.05
CA SER A 396 -15.19 23.11 -35.39
C SER A 396 -16.23 23.49 -34.32
N HIS A 397 -15.97 24.58 -33.56
CA HIS A 397 -16.91 25.06 -32.54
C HIS A 397 -18.12 25.75 -33.16
N LEU A 398 -17.95 26.54 -34.20
CA LEU A 398 -19.05 27.26 -34.88
C LEU A 398 -19.98 26.29 -35.61
N ASP A 399 -19.46 25.19 -36.15
CA ASP A 399 -20.23 24.10 -36.77
C ASP A 399 -21.06 23.26 -35.77
N SER A 400 -20.85 23.46 -34.46
CA SER A 400 -21.57 22.71 -33.43
C SER A 400 -23.06 23.10 -33.38
N SER A 401 -23.93 22.12 -33.19
CA SER A 401 -25.37 22.35 -32.95
C SER A 401 -25.68 22.97 -31.59
N ALA A 402 -24.78 22.77 -30.59
CA ALA A 402 -24.92 23.29 -29.24
C ALA A 402 -24.54 24.75 -29.14
N VAL A 403 -25.50 25.62 -28.71
CA VAL A 403 -25.27 27.09 -28.57
C VAL A 403 -24.11 27.38 -27.63
N GLY A 404 -24.00 26.70 -26.50
CA GLY A 404 -22.89 26.89 -25.53
C GLY A 404 -21.51 26.63 -26.13
N ILE A 405 -21.38 25.60 -26.97
CA ILE A 405 -20.11 25.27 -27.63
C ILE A 405 -19.74 26.33 -28.69
N ARG A 406 -20.73 26.82 -29.48
CA ARG A 406 -20.51 27.95 -30.42
C ARG A 406 -20.04 29.19 -29.68
N THR A 407 -20.70 29.53 -28.57
CA THR A 407 -20.32 30.69 -27.74
C THR A 407 -18.88 30.56 -27.21
N LEU A 408 -18.47 29.36 -26.77
CA LEU A 408 -17.08 29.13 -26.37
C LEU A 408 -16.09 29.41 -27.52
N GLY A 409 -16.39 28.94 -28.72
CA GLY A 409 -15.55 29.22 -29.90
C GLY A 409 -15.42 30.70 -30.19
N MET A 410 -16.53 31.44 -30.14
CA MET A 410 -16.56 32.89 -30.37
C MET A 410 -15.73 33.65 -29.32
N VAL A 411 -15.94 33.36 -28.02
CA VAL A 411 -15.22 34.04 -26.92
C VAL A 411 -13.71 33.77 -26.97
N VAL A 412 -13.32 32.51 -27.17
CA VAL A 412 -11.90 32.14 -27.27
C VAL A 412 -11.26 32.77 -28.51
N GLY A 413 -11.98 32.77 -29.65
CA GLY A 413 -11.53 33.41 -30.87
C GLY A 413 -11.30 34.90 -30.68
N GLU A 414 -12.22 35.61 -30.05
CA GLU A 414 -12.12 37.05 -29.73
C GLU A 414 -10.91 37.31 -28.81
N CYS A 415 -10.78 36.57 -27.74
CA CYS A 415 -9.70 36.75 -26.78
C CYS A 415 -8.31 36.48 -27.35
N LEU A 416 -8.12 35.36 -28.05
CA LEU A 416 -6.83 35.02 -28.64
C LEU A 416 -6.45 35.96 -29.82
N SER A 417 -7.41 36.33 -30.66
CA SER A 417 -7.19 37.32 -31.72
C SER A 417 -6.73 38.65 -31.14
N ALA A 418 -7.40 39.13 -30.09
CA ALA A 418 -7.03 40.40 -29.43
C ALA A 418 -5.64 40.33 -28.76
N ARG A 419 -5.19 39.16 -28.31
CA ARG A 419 -3.87 38.96 -27.70
C ARG A 419 -2.75 38.85 -28.76
N MET A 420 -3.03 38.18 -29.89
CA MET A 420 -2.05 37.97 -30.95
C MET A 420 -1.83 39.20 -31.83
N ASP A 421 -2.83 40.08 -32.00
CA ASP A 421 -2.73 41.29 -32.79
C ASP A 421 -3.23 42.51 -32.04
N LEU A 422 -2.31 43.19 -31.35
CA LEU A 422 -2.60 44.34 -30.52
C LEU A 422 -2.96 45.58 -31.37
N SER A 423 -2.49 45.66 -32.63
CA SER A 423 -2.62 46.83 -33.53
C SER A 423 -3.62 46.63 -34.65
N GLY A 424 -4.11 45.39 -34.90
CA GLY A 424 -5.04 45.06 -35.98
C GLY A 424 -6.51 45.19 -35.63
N THR A 425 -7.37 44.92 -36.62
CA THR A 425 -8.82 44.85 -36.43
C THR A 425 -9.17 43.63 -35.54
N LYS A 426 -9.73 43.94 -34.37
CA LYS A 426 -10.13 42.89 -33.39
C LYS A 426 -11.38 42.17 -33.89
N LEU A 427 -11.37 40.83 -33.81
CA LEU A 427 -12.58 40.05 -34.00
C LEU A 427 -13.56 40.38 -32.86
N LYS A 428 -14.83 40.54 -33.21
CA LYS A 428 -15.90 40.80 -32.26
C LYS A 428 -17.15 40.06 -32.73
N PHE A 429 -17.69 39.25 -31.85
CA PHE A 429 -18.88 38.45 -32.11
C PHE A 429 -20.05 38.92 -31.25
N GLU A 430 -21.27 38.64 -31.74
CA GLU A 430 -22.50 38.84 -30.98
C GLU A 430 -22.89 37.53 -30.30
N TYR A 431 -22.89 37.52 -28.99
CA TYR A 431 -23.30 36.42 -28.14
C TYR A 431 -23.87 36.91 -26.80
N ASP A 432 -24.71 36.11 -26.15
CA ASP A 432 -25.29 36.45 -24.87
C ASP A 432 -24.22 36.47 -23.78
N GLN A 433 -24.15 37.57 -23.03
CA GLN A 433 -23.21 37.71 -21.91
C GLN A 433 -23.76 37.04 -20.66
N ASN A 434 -23.45 35.75 -20.48
CA ASN A 434 -23.72 35.00 -19.25
C ASN A 434 -22.52 35.06 -18.28
N GLU A 435 -22.63 34.40 -17.15
CA GLU A 435 -21.56 34.35 -16.14
C GLU A 435 -20.30 33.68 -16.67
N GLU A 436 -20.45 32.59 -17.44
CA GLU A 436 -19.34 31.84 -18.04
C GLU A 436 -18.54 32.69 -19.04
N THR A 437 -19.23 33.44 -19.91
CA THR A 437 -18.58 34.33 -20.90
C THR A 437 -17.83 35.46 -20.22
N ARG A 438 -18.41 36.05 -19.17
CA ARG A 438 -17.73 37.10 -18.39
C ARG A 438 -16.50 36.57 -17.66
N GLU A 439 -16.58 35.36 -17.09
CA GLU A 439 -15.42 34.70 -16.48
C GLU A 439 -14.32 34.52 -17.53
N LEU A 440 -14.62 33.91 -18.69
CA LEU A 440 -13.64 33.69 -19.76
C LEU A 440 -12.95 34.99 -20.19
N LEU A 441 -13.71 36.06 -20.43
CA LEU A 441 -13.16 37.38 -20.80
C LEU A 441 -12.22 37.93 -19.70
N SER A 442 -12.56 37.74 -18.43
CA SER A 442 -11.76 38.18 -17.31
C SER A 442 -10.40 37.44 -17.16
N LEU A 443 -10.26 36.24 -17.75
CA LEU A 443 -9.03 35.46 -17.68
C LEU A 443 -7.85 36.10 -18.43
N MET A 444 -8.15 36.90 -19.42
CA MET A 444 -7.13 37.59 -20.24
C MET A 444 -6.61 38.89 -19.60
N THR A 445 -7.33 39.43 -18.63
CA THR A 445 -6.85 40.61 -17.88
C THR A 445 -5.90 40.12 -16.77
N PRO A 446 -4.68 40.66 -16.69
CA PRO A 446 -3.79 40.33 -15.59
C PRO A 446 -4.46 40.76 -14.30
N SER A 447 -4.89 39.79 -13.50
CA SER A 447 -5.37 40.08 -12.14
C SER A 447 -4.17 40.49 -11.31
N VAL A 448 -4.09 41.80 -11.00
CA VAL A 448 -3.25 42.29 -9.92
C VAL A 448 -3.84 41.68 -8.65
N CYS A 449 -3.21 40.66 -8.15
CA CYS A 449 -3.51 40.18 -6.78
C CYS A 449 -3.18 41.34 -5.85
N PRO A 450 -4.12 41.85 -5.04
CA PRO A 450 -3.75 42.73 -3.96
C PRO A 450 -2.79 41.96 -3.07
N ASP A 451 -1.62 42.53 -2.81
CA ASP A 451 -0.70 42.03 -1.81
C ASP A 451 -1.48 41.81 -0.49
N PRO A 452 -1.44 40.65 0.10
CA PRO A 452 -2.03 40.48 1.42
C PRO A 452 -1.29 41.37 2.40
N ASP A 453 -2.06 42.21 3.05
CA ASP A 453 -1.65 43.16 4.08
C ASP A 453 -0.61 42.54 5.03
N PRO A 454 0.61 43.12 5.16
CA PRO A 454 1.69 42.50 5.93
C PRO A 454 1.44 42.47 7.46
N ASP A 455 0.37 43.09 7.96
CA ASP A 455 0.10 43.30 9.40
C ASP A 455 -1.07 42.48 9.97
N ARG A 456 -1.53 41.47 9.30
CA ARG A 456 -2.44 40.50 9.91
C ARG A 456 -1.67 39.38 10.59
N ASP A 457 -1.32 39.59 11.84
CA ASP A 457 -0.99 38.49 12.73
C ASP A 457 -2.16 37.48 12.76
N PRO A 458 -1.91 36.19 12.57
CA PRO A 458 -2.93 35.19 12.83
C PRO A 458 -3.05 34.98 14.33
N GLU A 459 -3.85 35.84 14.99
CA GLU A 459 -4.35 35.54 16.32
C GLU A 459 -5.02 34.16 16.30
N VAL A 460 -4.57 33.37 17.24
CA VAL A 460 -5.13 32.09 17.64
C VAL A 460 -6.64 32.26 17.81
N ALA A 461 -7.42 31.88 16.79
CA ALA A 461 -8.86 31.82 16.89
C ALA A 461 -9.23 30.69 17.83
N ALA A 462 -9.45 31.03 19.08
CA ALA A 462 -10.15 30.19 20.03
C ALA A 462 -11.50 29.79 19.43
N TRP A 463 -11.77 28.52 19.46
CA TRP A 463 -13.02 27.90 19.01
C TRP A 463 -14.14 28.38 19.94
N SER A 464 -14.89 29.40 19.53
CA SER A 464 -16.20 29.70 20.09
C SER A 464 -17.25 29.02 19.22
N GLU A 465 -18.04 28.20 19.87
CA GLU A 465 -19.26 27.59 19.32
C GLU A 465 -20.19 28.69 18.79
N GLY A 466 -20.41 28.66 17.50
CA GLY A 466 -21.39 29.49 16.80
C GLY A 466 -22.29 28.62 15.95
N THR A 467 -23.42 28.24 16.52
CA THR A 467 -24.57 27.65 15.84
C THR A 467 -24.93 28.46 14.60
N ARG A 468 -24.80 27.88 13.42
CA ARG A 468 -25.47 28.40 12.23
C ARG A 468 -26.32 27.28 11.63
N GLU A 469 -27.62 27.57 11.67
CA GLU A 469 -28.72 26.80 11.14
C GLU A 469 -28.49 26.42 9.67
N SER A 470 -28.60 25.13 9.42
CA SER A 470 -28.64 24.54 8.08
C SER A 470 -30.00 24.80 7.47
N SER A 471 -30.05 25.61 6.43
CA SER A 471 -31.23 25.72 5.58
C SER A 471 -31.44 24.43 4.79
N GLN A 472 -32.49 23.74 5.13
CA GLN A 472 -33.01 22.60 4.40
C GLN A 472 -33.52 23.05 3.02
N VAL A 473 -32.90 22.58 1.96
CA VAL A 473 -33.50 22.61 0.62
C VAL A 473 -34.49 21.44 0.54
N LYS A 474 -35.76 21.79 0.56
CA LYS A 474 -36.88 20.88 0.28
C LYS A 474 -36.93 20.61 -1.21
N SER A 475 -36.64 19.40 -1.62
CA SER A 475 -37.01 18.92 -2.96
C SER A 475 -38.52 18.62 -3.01
N ALA A 476 -39.25 19.45 -3.76
CA ALA A 476 -40.64 19.24 -4.07
C ALA A 476 -40.79 18.18 -5.17
N SER A 477 -41.37 17.06 -4.84
CA SER A 477 -41.87 16.12 -5.85
C SER A 477 -43.22 16.61 -6.38
N GLN A 478 -43.24 17.02 -7.63
CA GLN A 478 -44.49 17.28 -8.35
C GLN A 478 -45.13 15.95 -8.77
N ARG A 479 -46.31 15.70 -8.20
CA ARG A 479 -47.28 14.74 -8.73
C ARG A 479 -47.96 15.35 -9.95
N SER A 480 -47.81 14.75 -11.12
CA SER A 480 -48.69 14.95 -12.24
C SER A 480 -49.84 13.93 -12.18
N LYS A 481 -51.06 14.40 -12.10
CA LYS A 481 -52.30 13.67 -12.34
C LYS A 481 -52.48 13.46 -13.84
N SER A 482 -52.80 12.27 -14.28
CA SER A 482 -53.54 12.04 -15.52
C SER A 482 -54.58 10.94 -15.26
N ASP A 483 -55.74 11.25 -15.71
CA ASP A 483 -57.03 10.59 -15.60
C ASP A 483 -57.16 9.30 -16.44
N PRO A 484 -58.32 8.60 -16.33
CA PRO A 484 -58.38 7.16 -16.38
C PRO A 484 -58.92 6.66 -17.74
N ASP A 485 -58.71 5.43 -18.05
CA ASP A 485 -59.61 4.47 -18.67
C ASP A 485 -58.85 3.25 -19.19
N SER A 486 -59.14 2.12 -18.62
CA SER A 486 -59.66 0.93 -19.28
C SER A 486 -59.74 -0.23 -18.30
N ASP A 487 -60.98 -0.67 -18.13
CA ASP A 487 -61.33 -1.95 -17.55
C ASP A 487 -60.58 -3.11 -18.19
N LEU A 488 -60.11 -4.04 -17.36
CA LEU A 488 -60.21 -5.47 -17.63
C LEU A 488 -59.97 -6.27 -16.34
N ASP A 489 -61.00 -7.04 -16.02
CA ASP A 489 -61.12 -8.01 -14.95
C ASP A 489 -59.91 -8.90 -14.73
N SER A 490 -59.56 -9.11 -13.49
CA SER A 490 -59.12 -10.41 -13.00
C SER A 490 -59.28 -10.47 -11.50
N ASP A 491 -60.28 -11.18 -11.03
CA ASP A 491 -60.43 -11.67 -9.68
C ASP A 491 -59.22 -12.52 -9.28
N ASP A 492 -58.48 -12.07 -8.31
CA ASP A 492 -57.67 -12.93 -7.44
C ASP A 492 -57.63 -12.28 -6.05
N ASP A 493 -58.69 -12.57 -5.26
CA ASP A 493 -58.72 -12.39 -3.82
C ASP A 493 -57.74 -13.35 -3.14
N LEU A 494 -56.46 -13.02 -3.20
CA LEU A 494 -55.44 -13.61 -2.32
C LEU A 494 -55.27 -12.74 -1.08
N PRO A 495 -55.45 -13.29 0.14
CA PRO A 495 -55.20 -12.52 1.36
C PRO A 495 -53.75 -12.05 1.39
N PRO A 496 -53.50 -10.80 1.77
CA PRO A 496 -52.11 -10.29 1.85
C PRO A 496 -51.30 -11.19 2.78
N TYR A 497 -50.16 -11.62 2.25
CA TYR A 497 -49.19 -12.40 2.99
C TYR A 497 -48.74 -11.62 4.25
N ASP A 498 -48.85 -12.22 5.42
CA ASP A 498 -48.47 -11.63 6.69
C ASP A 498 -46.95 -11.59 6.80
N MET A 499 -46.36 -10.41 6.56
CA MET A 499 -44.91 -10.13 6.64
C MET A 499 -44.46 -9.85 8.06
N SER A 500 -45.27 -10.01 9.08
CA SER A 500 -44.90 -9.73 10.47
C SER A 500 -43.88 -10.71 11.07
N GLY A 501 -43.58 -11.82 10.35
CA GLY A 501 -42.56 -12.81 10.73
C GLY A 501 -41.23 -12.65 10.00
N ASP A 502 -41.17 -11.77 9.02
CA ASP A 502 -39.90 -11.46 8.33
C ASP A 502 -39.06 -10.51 9.23
N VAL A 503 -38.41 -11.11 10.20
CA VAL A 503 -37.27 -10.48 10.87
C VAL A 503 -36.28 -10.17 9.76
N GLU A 504 -35.94 -8.90 9.59
CA GLU A 504 -34.90 -8.44 8.68
C GLU A 504 -33.62 -9.28 8.83
N ALA A 505 -33.60 -10.40 8.19
CA ALA A 505 -32.35 -11.18 7.98
C ALA A 505 -31.59 -10.58 6.80
N SER A 506 -31.23 -9.32 6.91
CA SER A 506 -30.18 -8.71 6.13
C SER A 506 -28.81 -9.24 6.62
N ARG A 507 -28.68 -10.54 6.76
CA ARG A 507 -27.37 -11.18 6.82
C ARG A 507 -26.86 -11.24 5.39
N ALA A 508 -25.92 -10.35 5.05
CA ALA A 508 -25.25 -10.42 3.78
C ALA A 508 -24.79 -11.86 3.55
N ALA A 509 -25.33 -12.52 2.54
CA ALA A 509 -24.95 -13.88 2.20
C ALA A 509 -23.59 -13.86 1.50
N PRO A 510 -22.69 -14.83 1.73
CA PRO A 510 -21.43 -14.90 1.01
C PRO A 510 -21.70 -15.03 -0.51
N PRO A 511 -20.87 -14.41 -1.35
CA PRO A 511 -21.05 -14.45 -2.81
C PRO A 511 -21.00 -15.90 -3.31
N ARG A 512 -21.86 -16.24 -4.25
CA ARG A 512 -21.93 -17.58 -4.87
C ARG A 512 -21.11 -17.66 -6.16
N TYR A 513 -20.86 -16.54 -6.81
CA TYR A 513 -20.14 -16.46 -8.08
C TYR A 513 -18.87 -15.62 -7.95
N LEU A 514 -17.85 -15.98 -8.73
CA LEU A 514 -16.57 -15.28 -8.72
C LEU A 514 -16.67 -13.82 -9.19
N ARG A 515 -17.57 -13.51 -10.12
CA ARG A 515 -17.78 -12.14 -10.60
C ARG A 515 -18.39 -11.26 -9.53
N ASP A 516 -19.35 -11.78 -8.76
CA ASP A 516 -19.98 -11.06 -7.65
C ASP A 516 -18.96 -10.81 -6.52
N CYS A 517 -18.08 -11.80 -6.30
CA CYS A 517 -16.97 -11.68 -5.36
C CYS A 517 -16.00 -10.57 -5.79
N LEU A 518 -15.61 -10.55 -7.07
CA LEU A 518 -14.72 -9.53 -7.62
C LEU A 518 -15.36 -8.13 -7.55
N GLU A 519 -16.63 -8.00 -7.90
CA GLU A 519 -17.37 -6.74 -7.82
C GLU A 519 -17.46 -6.21 -6.39
N ALA A 520 -17.76 -7.08 -5.43
CA ALA A 520 -17.79 -6.73 -4.02
C ALA A 520 -16.42 -6.26 -3.49
N LEU A 521 -15.33 -6.86 -3.94
CA LEU A 521 -13.96 -6.44 -3.58
C LEU A 521 -13.54 -5.10 -4.20
N ILE A 522 -14.13 -4.71 -5.33
CA ILE A 522 -13.81 -3.45 -6.03
C ILE A 522 -14.64 -2.29 -5.51
N SER A 523 -15.96 -2.48 -5.39
CA SER A 523 -16.93 -1.38 -5.32
C SER A 523 -17.68 -1.29 -3.99
N SER A 524 -17.52 -2.24 -3.07
CA SER A 524 -18.31 -2.24 -1.84
C SER A 524 -17.66 -1.39 -0.74
N ASP A 525 -18.44 -0.45 -0.20
CA ASP A 525 -18.13 0.28 1.03
C ASP A 525 -18.66 -0.46 2.28
N ASP A 526 -19.34 -1.59 2.11
CA ASP A 526 -19.83 -2.42 3.19
C ASP A 526 -18.76 -3.41 3.66
N SER A 527 -18.28 -3.21 4.89
CA SER A 527 -17.24 -4.03 5.51
C SER A 527 -17.59 -5.51 5.58
N LEU A 528 -18.87 -5.82 5.89
CA LEU A 528 -19.32 -7.21 6.02
C LEU A 528 -19.34 -7.92 4.66
N ARG A 529 -19.79 -7.23 3.62
CA ARG A 529 -19.80 -7.77 2.25
C ARG A 529 -18.40 -8.03 1.74
N VAL A 530 -17.44 -7.13 2.01
CA VAL A 530 -16.03 -7.30 1.65
C VAL A 530 -15.40 -8.46 2.44
N GLU A 531 -15.66 -8.56 3.73
CA GLU A 531 -15.16 -9.66 4.56
C GLU A 531 -15.65 -11.02 4.09
N LEU A 532 -16.96 -11.16 3.85
CA LEU A 532 -17.56 -12.40 3.35
C LEU A 532 -17.03 -12.79 1.97
N SER A 533 -16.82 -11.80 1.10
CA SER A 533 -16.25 -12.01 -0.23
C SER A 533 -14.80 -12.47 -0.16
N LEU A 534 -13.99 -11.86 0.69
CA LEU A 534 -12.59 -12.24 0.87
C LEU A 534 -12.46 -13.66 1.49
N ARG A 535 -13.34 -14.00 2.45
CA ARG A 535 -13.39 -15.35 3.04
C ARG A 535 -13.84 -16.42 2.03
N ALA A 536 -14.72 -16.07 1.11
CA ALA A 536 -15.21 -17.01 0.09
C ALA A 536 -14.26 -17.13 -1.12
N ALA A 537 -13.40 -16.14 -1.37
CA ALA A 537 -12.60 -16.01 -2.59
C ALA A 537 -11.77 -17.25 -2.92
N GLU A 538 -10.98 -17.78 -1.98
CA GLU A 538 -10.15 -18.97 -2.18
C GLU A 538 -11.00 -20.18 -2.60
N SER A 539 -12.08 -20.45 -1.86
CA SER A 539 -12.94 -21.61 -2.12
C SER A 539 -13.68 -21.50 -3.46
N LEU A 540 -14.10 -20.29 -3.84
CA LEU A 540 -14.74 -20.03 -5.12
C LEU A 540 -13.78 -20.22 -6.29
N VAL A 541 -12.54 -19.74 -6.18
CA VAL A 541 -11.49 -19.92 -7.19
C VAL A 541 -11.21 -21.40 -7.41
N ARG A 542 -11.05 -22.18 -6.33
CA ARG A 542 -10.73 -23.60 -6.41
C ARG A 542 -11.87 -24.44 -6.97
N ARG A 543 -13.14 -24.08 -6.72
CA ARG A 543 -14.32 -24.80 -7.21
C ARG A 543 -14.69 -24.48 -8.65
N ASN A 544 -14.45 -23.25 -9.09
CA ASN A 544 -14.90 -22.74 -10.39
C ASN A 544 -13.74 -22.50 -11.34
N PHE A 545 -13.00 -23.54 -11.66
CA PHE A 545 -11.76 -23.49 -12.44
C PHE A 545 -11.86 -22.71 -13.76
N CYS A 546 -12.93 -22.92 -14.55
CA CYS A 546 -13.12 -22.23 -15.84
C CYS A 546 -13.38 -20.73 -15.63
N ALA A 547 -14.29 -20.36 -14.74
CA ALA A 547 -14.58 -18.96 -14.44
C ALA A 547 -13.39 -18.26 -13.78
N ALA A 548 -12.62 -18.98 -12.96
CA ALA A 548 -11.42 -18.44 -12.35
C ALA A 548 -10.37 -18.04 -13.38
N LYS A 549 -10.16 -18.82 -14.44
CA LYS A 549 -9.22 -18.48 -15.53
C LYS A 549 -9.61 -17.21 -16.29
N GLU A 550 -10.89 -16.94 -16.47
CA GLU A 550 -11.35 -15.74 -17.18
C GLU A 550 -10.98 -14.44 -16.46
N ILE A 551 -10.99 -14.46 -15.13
CA ILE A 551 -10.79 -13.25 -14.30
C ILE A 551 -9.53 -13.32 -13.44
N SER A 552 -8.67 -14.32 -13.63
CA SER A 552 -7.52 -14.63 -12.78
C SER A 552 -6.59 -13.42 -12.59
N VAL A 553 -6.16 -12.81 -13.67
CA VAL A 553 -5.26 -11.64 -13.65
C VAL A 553 -5.96 -10.42 -13.05
N GLN A 554 -7.23 -10.19 -13.41
CA GLN A 554 -7.99 -9.05 -12.89
C GLN A 554 -8.20 -9.16 -11.38
N MET A 555 -8.59 -10.33 -10.90
CA MET A 555 -8.78 -10.58 -9.46
C MET A 555 -7.47 -10.51 -8.70
N THR A 556 -6.37 -11.02 -9.26
CA THR A 556 -5.03 -10.90 -8.67
C THR A 556 -4.61 -9.44 -8.55
N LYS A 557 -4.90 -8.61 -9.56
CA LYS A 557 -4.64 -7.16 -9.52
C LYS A 557 -5.39 -6.49 -8.38
N VAL A 558 -6.67 -6.77 -8.23
CA VAL A 558 -7.49 -6.20 -7.14
C VAL A 558 -6.94 -6.62 -5.79
N LEU A 559 -6.69 -7.91 -5.57
CA LEU A 559 -6.17 -8.44 -4.30
C LEU A 559 -4.78 -7.88 -3.96
N LEU A 560 -3.90 -7.71 -4.95
CA LEU A 560 -2.55 -7.17 -4.73
C LEU A 560 -2.58 -5.70 -4.26
N HIS A 561 -3.54 -4.90 -4.75
CA HIS A 561 -3.70 -3.50 -4.37
C HIS A 561 -4.63 -3.29 -3.16
N MET A 562 -5.35 -4.34 -2.76
CA MET A 562 -6.29 -4.24 -1.65
C MET A 562 -5.56 -4.02 -0.33
N GLU A 563 -5.95 -2.98 0.38
CA GLU A 563 -5.50 -2.66 1.73
C GLU A 563 -6.60 -2.97 2.75
N ASP A 564 -6.18 -3.34 3.96
CA ASP A 564 -7.11 -3.62 5.06
C ASP A 564 -7.67 -2.32 5.64
N ARG A 565 -8.72 -1.79 5.01
CA ARG A 565 -9.44 -0.58 5.46
C ARG A 565 -10.39 -0.87 6.62
N PHE A 566 -10.86 -2.12 6.72
CA PHE A 566 -11.94 -2.50 7.59
C PHE A 566 -11.52 -3.27 8.85
N GLY A 567 -10.23 -3.57 9.01
CA GLY A 567 -9.73 -4.36 10.14
C GLY A 567 -10.22 -5.81 10.12
N ILE A 568 -10.31 -6.42 8.93
CA ILE A 568 -10.79 -7.79 8.75
C ILE A 568 -9.85 -8.77 9.45
N SER A 569 -10.42 -9.60 10.34
CA SER A 569 -9.65 -10.62 11.03
C SER A 569 -9.03 -11.62 10.05
N GLY A 570 -7.70 -11.73 10.06
CA GLY A 570 -6.96 -12.60 9.14
C GLY A 570 -6.86 -12.08 7.71
N PHE A 571 -7.10 -10.80 7.45
CA PHE A 571 -7.07 -10.18 6.13
C PHE A 571 -5.88 -10.62 5.26
N LEU A 572 -4.67 -10.53 5.79
CA LEU A 572 -3.45 -10.88 5.04
C LEU A 572 -3.44 -12.34 4.62
N VAL A 573 -3.85 -13.23 5.51
CA VAL A 573 -3.89 -14.68 5.25
C VAL A 573 -4.96 -15.00 4.20
N LEU A 574 -6.16 -14.41 4.32
CA LEU A 574 -7.27 -14.60 3.37
C LEU A 574 -6.92 -14.08 1.99
N ARG A 575 -6.36 -12.87 1.92
CA ARG A 575 -5.90 -12.25 0.66
C ARG A 575 -4.82 -13.10 0.00
N GLN A 576 -3.81 -13.52 0.76
CA GLN A 576 -2.73 -14.37 0.28
C GLN A 576 -3.23 -15.73 -0.21
N ALA A 577 -4.11 -16.39 0.54
CA ALA A 577 -4.69 -17.67 0.15
C ALA A 577 -5.48 -17.58 -1.17
N ALA A 578 -6.25 -16.51 -1.37
CA ALA A 578 -6.95 -16.26 -2.62
C ALA A 578 -5.98 -16.04 -3.80
N MET A 579 -4.91 -15.26 -3.61
CA MET A 579 -3.89 -15.05 -4.65
C MET A 579 -3.11 -16.34 -4.97
N VAL A 580 -2.78 -17.15 -3.98
CA VAL A 580 -2.14 -18.46 -4.17
C VAL A 580 -3.04 -19.40 -4.96
N ALA A 581 -4.34 -19.43 -4.62
CA ALA A 581 -5.32 -20.23 -5.37
C ALA A 581 -5.41 -19.81 -6.84
N LEU A 582 -5.43 -18.50 -7.14
CA LEU A 582 -5.40 -17.98 -8.51
C LEU A 582 -4.13 -18.38 -9.27
N ALA A 583 -2.97 -18.25 -8.63
CA ALA A 583 -1.69 -18.65 -9.22
C ALA A 583 -1.58 -20.18 -9.43
N ALA A 584 -2.20 -20.99 -8.58
CA ALA A 584 -2.24 -22.44 -8.74
C ALA A 584 -3.23 -22.93 -9.83
N VAL A 585 -4.34 -22.18 -10.02
CA VAL A 585 -5.38 -22.48 -11.01
C VAL A 585 -4.97 -22.01 -12.42
N ASP A 586 -4.42 -20.82 -12.53
CA ASP A 586 -4.02 -20.20 -13.82
C ASP A 586 -2.57 -19.71 -13.75
N SER A 587 -1.65 -20.67 -13.68
CA SER A 587 -0.26 -20.43 -13.29
C SER A 587 0.46 -19.44 -14.21
N VAL A 588 0.35 -19.59 -15.55
CA VAL A 588 1.18 -18.83 -16.51
C VAL A 588 0.78 -17.35 -16.56
N PRO A 589 -0.50 -16.97 -16.78
CA PRO A 589 -0.91 -15.56 -16.83
C PRO A 589 -0.71 -14.82 -15.51
N VAL A 590 -1.11 -15.47 -14.39
CA VAL A 590 -0.98 -14.86 -13.05
C VAL A 590 0.49 -14.65 -12.67
N THR A 591 1.33 -15.66 -12.89
CA THR A 591 2.77 -15.55 -12.61
C THR A 591 3.42 -14.48 -13.47
N ARG A 592 3.11 -14.43 -14.77
CA ARG A 592 3.63 -13.40 -15.68
C ARG A 592 3.23 -12.00 -15.20
N TYR A 593 1.98 -11.82 -14.78
CA TYR A 593 1.52 -10.57 -14.21
C TYR A 593 2.33 -10.21 -12.94
N LEU A 594 2.38 -11.10 -11.95
CA LEU A 594 3.06 -10.85 -10.68
C LEU A 594 4.57 -10.57 -10.85
N THR A 595 5.26 -11.32 -11.71
CA THR A 595 6.70 -11.13 -11.96
C THR A 595 7.00 -9.84 -12.72
N THR A 596 6.10 -9.39 -13.60
CA THR A 596 6.21 -8.09 -14.27
C THR A 596 6.02 -6.95 -13.28
N GLU A 597 5.00 -7.05 -12.41
CA GLU A 597 4.71 -6.00 -11.43
C GLU A 597 5.74 -5.93 -10.30
N PHE A 598 6.49 -7.00 -10.05
CA PHE A 598 7.56 -7.02 -9.05
C PHE A 598 8.60 -5.92 -9.29
N TYR A 599 8.94 -5.63 -10.54
CA TYR A 599 9.89 -4.58 -10.94
C TYR A 599 9.22 -3.24 -11.25
N SER A 600 7.90 -3.15 -11.24
CA SER A 600 7.18 -1.91 -11.52
C SER A 600 7.40 -0.86 -10.41
N LEU A 601 7.51 0.41 -10.81
CA LEU A 601 7.76 1.53 -9.89
C LEU A 601 6.63 1.80 -8.89
N ASN A 602 5.42 1.36 -9.19
CA ASN A 602 4.22 1.72 -8.43
C ASN A 602 3.92 0.82 -7.23
N TYR A 603 4.83 -0.07 -6.84
CA TYR A 603 4.61 -1.04 -5.77
C TYR A 603 5.42 -0.72 -4.52
N SER A 604 4.78 -0.89 -3.36
CA SER A 604 5.44 -0.77 -2.06
C SER A 604 6.31 -1.99 -1.77
N LEU A 605 7.24 -1.82 -0.84
CA LEU A 605 8.05 -2.91 -0.30
C LEU A 605 7.18 -4.12 0.12
N ARG A 606 6.05 -3.85 0.81
CA ARG A 606 5.11 -4.88 1.25
C ARG A 606 4.54 -5.68 0.09
N GLN A 607 4.07 -5.01 -0.95
CA GLN A 607 3.50 -5.67 -2.13
C GLN A 607 4.54 -6.51 -2.87
N ARG A 608 5.79 -6.07 -2.93
CA ARG A 608 6.89 -6.85 -3.53
C ARG A 608 7.17 -8.13 -2.73
N LEU A 609 7.19 -8.04 -1.41
CA LEU A 609 7.32 -9.22 -0.54
C LEU A 609 6.12 -10.16 -0.66
N ASP A 610 4.90 -9.61 -0.71
CA ASP A 610 3.67 -10.38 -0.92
C ASP A 610 3.70 -11.13 -2.27
N ILE A 611 4.18 -10.49 -3.35
CA ILE A 611 4.37 -11.15 -4.66
C ILE A 611 5.29 -12.36 -4.54
N LEU A 612 6.48 -12.19 -3.94
CA LEU A 612 7.43 -13.29 -3.78
C LEU A 612 6.85 -14.43 -2.94
N GLU A 613 6.13 -14.10 -1.88
CA GLU A 613 5.53 -15.10 -0.99
C GLU A 613 4.37 -15.85 -1.67
N VAL A 614 3.50 -15.17 -2.40
CA VAL A 614 2.44 -15.80 -3.20
C VAL A 614 3.02 -16.75 -4.24
N LEU A 615 4.05 -16.32 -4.97
CA LEU A 615 4.72 -17.15 -5.97
C LEU A 615 5.39 -18.37 -5.32
N ALA A 616 6.02 -18.20 -4.15
CA ALA A 616 6.64 -19.31 -3.40
C ALA A 616 5.61 -20.35 -2.95
N LEU A 617 4.50 -19.91 -2.37
CA LEU A 617 3.42 -20.79 -1.92
C LEU A 617 2.70 -21.48 -3.07
N ALA A 618 2.46 -20.77 -4.16
CA ALA A 618 1.85 -21.35 -5.37
C ALA A 618 2.75 -22.42 -5.99
N ALA A 619 4.07 -22.18 -6.07
CA ALA A 619 5.03 -23.19 -6.54
C ALA A 619 5.06 -24.43 -5.63
N GLN A 620 5.02 -24.24 -4.30
CA GLN A 620 4.93 -25.33 -3.33
C GLN A 620 3.64 -26.16 -3.48
N GLU A 621 2.50 -25.50 -3.69
CA GLU A 621 1.22 -26.15 -3.91
C GLU A 621 1.22 -26.97 -5.20
N LEU A 622 1.74 -26.41 -6.28
CA LEU A 622 1.85 -27.08 -7.58
C LEU A 622 2.83 -28.26 -7.57
N SER A 623 3.86 -28.23 -6.73
CA SER A 623 4.86 -29.30 -6.59
C SER A 623 4.37 -30.48 -5.76
N LYS A 624 3.42 -30.25 -4.85
CA LYS A 624 2.85 -31.33 -4.02
C LYS A 624 1.81 -32.11 -4.80
N PRO A 625 1.83 -33.47 -4.74
CA PRO A 625 0.71 -34.24 -5.29
C PRO A 625 -0.56 -33.81 -4.56
N ALA A 626 -1.64 -33.60 -5.32
CA ALA A 626 -2.94 -33.29 -4.76
C ALA A 626 -3.38 -34.44 -3.85
N ALA A 627 -3.11 -34.35 -2.56
CA ALA A 627 -3.71 -35.24 -1.57
C ALA A 627 -5.20 -34.92 -1.58
N ASP A 628 -6.04 -35.95 -1.75
CA ASP A 628 -7.49 -35.96 -1.83
C ASP A 628 -8.21 -35.23 -0.67
N LYS A 629 -7.91 -33.97 -0.41
CA LYS A 629 -8.67 -33.12 0.51
C LYS A 629 -10.00 -32.59 -0.06
N VAL A 630 -10.23 -32.78 -1.35
CA VAL A 630 -11.46 -32.33 -2.01
C VAL A 630 -12.63 -33.30 -1.80
N ILE A 631 -12.39 -34.56 -1.41
CA ILE A 631 -13.46 -35.56 -1.24
C ILE A 631 -14.03 -35.56 0.19
N ALA A 632 -13.27 -35.12 1.20
CA ALA A 632 -13.73 -35.12 2.59
C ALA A 632 -14.68 -33.93 2.94
N ALA A 633 -14.58 -32.78 2.25
CA ALA A 633 -15.43 -31.63 2.51
C ALA A 633 -16.78 -31.66 1.78
N ALA A 634 -16.97 -32.57 0.82
CA ALA A 634 -18.24 -32.73 0.11
C ALA A 634 -19.22 -33.69 0.81
N SER A 635 -18.83 -34.32 1.92
CA SER A 635 -19.65 -35.32 2.64
C SER A 635 -20.48 -34.78 3.82
N GLU A 636 -20.34 -33.49 4.19
CA GLU A 636 -21.01 -32.99 5.40
C GLU A 636 -22.18 -32.01 5.20
N LEU A 637 -22.61 -31.75 3.99
CA LEU A 637 -23.78 -30.88 3.78
C LEU A 637 -24.69 -31.45 2.70
N THR A 638 -25.58 -32.38 3.07
CA THR A 638 -27.00 -32.35 2.64
C THR A 638 -27.82 -33.44 3.34
N PRO A 639 -28.84 -33.08 4.10
CA PRO A 639 -30.01 -33.92 4.25
C PRO A 639 -31.12 -33.32 3.37
N TYR A 640 -31.27 -33.78 2.16
CA TYR A 640 -32.62 -33.79 1.55
C TYR A 640 -32.76 -34.99 0.61
N GLN A 641 -33.76 -35.73 0.92
CA GLN A 641 -34.22 -36.96 0.28
C GLN A 641 -34.57 -36.77 -1.19
N SER A 642 -34.05 -37.62 -2.06
CA SER A 642 -34.80 -38.07 -3.23
C SER A 642 -34.44 -39.53 -3.44
N THR A 643 -35.44 -40.33 -3.16
CA THR A 643 -35.51 -41.74 -3.43
C THR A 643 -35.52 -41.98 -4.94
N SER A 644 -34.46 -42.53 -5.48
CA SER A 644 -34.50 -43.22 -6.76
C SER A 644 -33.76 -44.56 -6.67
N ALA A 645 -34.40 -45.56 -7.19
CA ALA A 645 -34.03 -46.99 -7.08
C ALA A 645 -32.66 -47.41 -7.71
N ALA A 646 -31.90 -46.42 -8.22
CA ALA A 646 -30.57 -46.65 -8.78
C ALA A 646 -29.43 -46.51 -7.74
N SER A 647 -29.63 -45.85 -6.61
CA SER A 647 -28.61 -45.55 -5.60
C SER A 647 -28.28 -46.77 -4.73
N TRP A 648 -29.23 -47.64 -4.40
CA TRP A 648 -28.96 -48.80 -3.52
C TRP A 648 -28.13 -49.88 -4.21
N ARG A 649 -28.17 -50.04 -5.52
CA ARG A 649 -27.33 -50.98 -6.26
C ARG A 649 -25.86 -50.51 -6.23
N GLN A 650 -25.58 -49.24 -6.40
CA GLN A 650 -24.22 -48.72 -6.28
C GLN A 650 -23.67 -48.86 -4.86
N GLU A 651 -24.51 -48.64 -3.84
CA GLU A 651 -24.12 -48.81 -2.44
C GLU A 651 -23.86 -50.29 -2.09
N VAL A 652 -24.67 -51.23 -2.61
CA VAL A 652 -24.46 -52.67 -2.44
C VAL A 652 -23.20 -53.13 -3.19
N GLU A 653 -22.97 -52.63 -4.41
CA GLU A 653 -21.74 -52.91 -5.20
C GLU A 653 -20.49 -52.43 -4.47
N LYS A 654 -20.53 -51.21 -3.91
CA LYS A 654 -19.44 -50.65 -3.09
C LYS A 654 -19.18 -51.43 -1.80
N ARG A 655 -20.22 -51.94 -1.15
CA ARG A 655 -20.09 -52.82 0.04
C ARG A 655 -19.60 -54.22 -0.30
N ILE A 656 -19.94 -54.74 -1.47
CA ILE A 656 -19.42 -56.03 -1.97
C ILE A 656 -17.93 -55.89 -2.32
N GLN A 657 -17.52 -54.81 -3.01
CA GLN A 657 -16.13 -54.53 -3.35
C GLN A 657 -15.26 -54.29 -2.07
N ASN A 658 -15.80 -53.69 -1.04
CA ASN A 658 -15.10 -53.47 0.23
C ASN A 658 -14.98 -54.75 1.10
N LYS A 659 -15.90 -55.74 0.94
CA LYS A 659 -15.87 -56.99 1.67
C LYS A 659 -15.12 -58.15 0.97
N THR A 660 -14.84 -58.02 -0.35
CA THR A 660 -14.11 -59.02 -1.12
C THR A 660 -12.64 -58.69 -1.35
N LYS A 661 -11.95 -58.12 -0.36
CA LYS A 661 -10.49 -58.12 -0.36
C LYS A 661 -9.98 -59.55 -0.07
N ARG A 662 -9.78 -60.37 -1.13
CA ARG A 662 -8.99 -61.59 -1.10
C ARG A 662 -7.57 -61.19 -0.69
N ILE A 663 -7.12 -61.71 0.43
CA ILE A 663 -5.73 -61.68 0.87
C ILE A 663 -4.98 -62.68 0.02
N SER A 664 -4.42 -62.30 -1.11
CA SER A 664 -3.39 -62.99 -1.82
C SER A 664 -2.04 -62.61 -1.16
N LYS A 665 -1.44 -63.58 -0.45
CA LYS A 665 -0.06 -63.48 0.01
C LYS A 665 0.85 -63.34 -1.22
N GLY A 666 1.54 -62.19 -1.37
CA GLY A 666 2.74 -62.11 -2.20
C GLY A 666 2.77 -61.09 -3.30
N CYS A 667 1.98 -60.01 -3.30
CA CYS A 667 2.25 -58.89 -4.15
C CYS A 667 2.28 -57.58 -3.32
N ALA A 668 3.43 -56.94 -3.28
CA ALA A 668 3.52 -55.59 -2.72
C ALA A 668 2.50 -54.71 -3.48
N PRO A 669 1.72 -53.88 -2.78
CA PRO A 669 0.82 -52.96 -3.50
C PRO A 669 1.64 -52.16 -4.51
N PRO A 670 1.17 -52.01 -5.78
CA PRO A 670 1.86 -51.12 -6.73
C PRO A 670 2.06 -49.80 -6.04
N ALA A 671 3.31 -49.35 -6.01
CA ALA A 671 3.64 -48.02 -5.50
C ALA A 671 2.64 -47.06 -6.14
N ALA A 672 1.86 -46.35 -5.34
CA ALA A 672 0.88 -45.37 -5.82
C ALA A 672 1.62 -44.51 -6.82
N ALA A 673 1.16 -44.51 -8.09
CA ALA A 673 1.81 -43.72 -9.13
C ALA A 673 1.92 -42.29 -8.61
N ALA A 674 3.16 -41.84 -8.40
CA ALA A 674 3.42 -40.52 -7.86
C ALA A 674 2.68 -39.50 -8.75
N ALA A 675 1.76 -38.75 -8.16
CA ALA A 675 1.01 -37.74 -8.90
C ALA A 675 2.01 -36.79 -9.59
N PRO A 676 1.80 -36.44 -10.85
CA PRO A 676 2.77 -35.66 -11.60
C PRO A 676 2.98 -34.29 -10.95
N ASN A 677 4.25 -33.89 -10.82
CA ASN A 677 4.62 -32.56 -10.35
C ASN A 677 4.11 -31.49 -11.34
N ARG A 678 3.04 -30.79 -10.99
CA ARG A 678 2.40 -29.77 -11.84
C ARG A 678 3.25 -28.49 -11.95
N TYR A 679 4.22 -28.28 -11.07
CA TYR A 679 5.13 -27.15 -11.10
C TYR A 679 6.19 -27.31 -12.21
N ALA A 680 6.68 -28.50 -12.45
CA ALA A 680 7.77 -28.76 -13.40
C ALA A 680 7.58 -28.12 -14.81
N PRO A 681 6.41 -28.20 -15.46
CA PRO A 681 6.22 -27.59 -16.79
C PRO A 681 6.12 -26.06 -16.77
N VAL A 682 5.82 -25.46 -15.60
CA VAL A 682 5.64 -24.01 -15.47
C VAL A 682 6.78 -23.32 -14.70
N ALA A 683 7.74 -24.05 -14.17
CA ALA A 683 8.83 -23.57 -13.34
C ALA A 683 9.59 -22.38 -13.95
N GLY A 684 9.83 -22.41 -15.26
CA GLY A 684 10.52 -21.32 -15.95
C GLY A 684 9.78 -19.98 -15.94
N TYR A 685 8.45 -19.98 -15.89
CA TYR A 685 7.65 -18.74 -15.79
C TYR A 685 7.73 -18.10 -14.42
N PHE A 686 7.97 -18.87 -13.36
CA PHE A 686 8.20 -18.38 -12.01
C PHE A 686 9.61 -17.82 -11.83
N PHE A 687 10.59 -18.45 -12.46
CA PHE A 687 12.01 -18.25 -12.17
C PHE A 687 12.67 -17.16 -13.04
N PHE A 688 12.69 -17.33 -14.37
CA PHE A 688 13.47 -16.47 -15.26
C PHE A 688 13.04 -14.99 -15.29
N PRO A 689 11.74 -14.65 -15.25
CA PRO A 689 11.35 -13.25 -15.25
C PRO A 689 11.87 -12.46 -14.05
N LEU A 690 12.03 -13.12 -12.88
CA LEU A 690 12.59 -12.51 -11.68
C LEU A 690 14.10 -12.27 -11.73
N LEU A 691 14.82 -12.96 -12.63
CA LEU A 691 16.25 -12.73 -12.86
C LEU A 691 16.56 -11.67 -13.93
N ARG A 692 15.60 -11.30 -14.78
CA ARG A 692 15.89 -10.46 -15.95
C ARG A 692 16.29 -9.02 -15.65
N ASN A 693 15.84 -8.45 -14.53
CA ASN A 693 15.98 -7.02 -14.26
C ASN A 693 16.57 -6.72 -12.88
N TYR A 694 17.22 -7.69 -12.25
CA TYR A 694 17.76 -7.53 -10.89
C TYR A 694 18.86 -6.47 -10.81
N ASP A 695 19.58 -6.23 -11.90
CA ASP A 695 20.73 -5.33 -12.03
C ASP A 695 20.39 -3.92 -12.54
N LYS A 696 19.08 -3.65 -12.76
CA LYS A 696 18.62 -2.35 -13.24
C LYS A 696 18.07 -1.53 -12.08
N PRO A 697 18.87 -0.57 -11.56
CA PRO A 697 18.35 0.34 -10.54
C PRO A 697 17.29 1.26 -11.16
N GLU A 698 16.13 1.30 -10.55
CA GLU A 698 15.09 2.27 -10.83
C GLU A 698 15.13 3.38 -9.77
N VAL A 699 14.58 4.54 -10.08
CA VAL A 699 14.65 5.73 -9.20
C VAL A 699 14.15 5.45 -7.77
N THR A 700 13.19 4.54 -7.62
CA THR A 700 12.55 4.20 -6.34
C THR A 700 12.73 2.74 -5.92
N PHE A 701 13.50 1.96 -6.65
CA PHE A 701 13.72 0.55 -6.38
C PHE A 701 15.11 0.10 -6.85
N ASP A 702 16.00 -0.12 -5.88
CA ASP A 702 17.36 -0.57 -6.11
C ASP A 702 17.64 -1.83 -5.29
N LEU A 703 17.54 -2.99 -5.95
CA LEU A 703 17.73 -4.30 -5.31
C LEU A 703 19.16 -4.49 -4.78
N LEU A 704 20.17 -4.01 -5.51
CA LEU A 704 21.57 -4.20 -5.14
C LEU A 704 22.05 -3.15 -4.13
N GLY A 705 21.27 -2.08 -3.92
CA GLY A 705 21.57 -1.00 -2.98
C GLY A 705 20.66 -1.01 -1.77
N SER A 706 19.66 -0.11 -1.75
CA SER A 706 18.83 0.15 -0.55
C SER A 706 17.83 -0.95 -0.22
N ASP A 707 17.37 -1.74 -1.22
CA ASP A 707 16.31 -2.71 -1.07
C ASP A 707 16.82 -4.14 -0.79
N HIS A 708 17.91 -4.26 -0.03
CA HIS A 708 18.56 -5.53 0.28
C HIS A 708 17.66 -6.57 0.96
N LEU A 709 16.64 -6.13 1.71
CA LEU A 709 15.64 -7.04 2.29
C LEU A 709 14.84 -7.77 1.20
N VAL A 710 14.43 -7.04 0.15
CA VAL A 710 13.74 -7.65 -0.99
C VAL A 710 14.69 -8.56 -1.76
N LEU A 711 15.96 -8.16 -1.91
CA LEU A 711 16.99 -8.98 -2.53
C LEU A 711 17.18 -10.31 -1.80
N GLY A 712 17.34 -10.29 -0.48
CA GLY A 712 17.47 -11.52 0.33
C GLY A 712 16.26 -12.44 0.18
N ARG A 713 15.04 -11.87 0.19
CA ARG A 713 13.81 -12.63 -0.02
C ARG A 713 13.69 -13.17 -1.46
N LEU A 714 14.10 -12.41 -2.46
CA LEU A 714 14.13 -12.83 -3.86
C LEU A 714 15.05 -14.04 -4.03
N ILE A 715 16.29 -13.97 -3.52
CA ILE A 715 17.26 -15.06 -3.63
C ILE A 715 16.74 -16.33 -2.94
N HIS A 716 16.17 -16.18 -1.75
CA HIS A 716 15.54 -17.30 -1.05
C HIS A 716 14.39 -17.92 -1.86
N THR A 717 13.53 -17.09 -2.46
CA THR A 717 12.42 -17.57 -3.30
C THR A 717 12.90 -18.27 -4.56
N LEU A 718 13.96 -17.76 -5.20
CA LEU A 718 14.60 -18.42 -6.34
C LEU A 718 15.24 -19.77 -5.96
N GLY A 719 15.88 -19.86 -4.80
CA GLY A 719 16.37 -21.11 -4.24
C GLY A 719 15.25 -22.11 -4.00
N LEU A 720 14.12 -21.67 -3.47
CA LEU A 720 12.93 -22.50 -3.28
C LEU A 720 12.37 -23.01 -4.63
N PHE A 721 12.28 -22.14 -5.65
CA PHE A 721 11.85 -22.54 -6.99
C PHE A 721 12.76 -23.61 -7.59
N MET A 722 14.07 -23.48 -7.39
CA MET A 722 15.04 -24.49 -7.78
C MET A 722 14.82 -25.81 -7.05
N HIS A 723 14.60 -25.76 -5.73
CA HIS A 723 14.33 -26.94 -4.91
C HIS A 723 13.05 -27.69 -5.33
N LEU A 724 12.01 -26.96 -5.75
CA LEU A 724 10.73 -27.55 -6.18
C LEU A 724 10.78 -28.08 -7.63
N ALA A 725 11.77 -27.64 -8.42
CA ALA A 725 11.96 -28.05 -9.82
C ALA A 725 12.74 -29.38 -9.99
N VAL A 726 12.81 -30.21 -8.95
CA VAL A 726 13.48 -31.52 -9.02
C VAL A 726 12.91 -32.33 -10.18
N ASN A 727 13.81 -32.86 -11.03
CA ASN A 727 13.49 -33.63 -12.24
C ASN A 727 12.75 -32.82 -13.33
N ALA A 728 12.66 -31.52 -13.24
CA ALA A 728 12.14 -30.69 -14.33
C ALA A 728 13.21 -30.61 -15.46
N PRO A 729 12.81 -30.68 -16.75
CA PRO A 729 13.77 -30.56 -17.86
C PRO A 729 14.57 -29.25 -17.86
N ILE A 730 13.98 -28.19 -17.29
CA ILE A 730 14.56 -26.85 -17.21
C ILE A 730 15.48 -26.66 -15.98
N ALA A 731 15.55 -27.63 -15.06
CA ALA A 731 16.28 -27.51 -13.81
C ALA A 731 17.78 -27.20 -13.98
N ALA A 732 18.43 -27.78 -15.00
CA ALA A 732 19.83 -27.52 -15.28
C ALA A 732 20.07 -26.03 -15.66
N GLN A 733 19.22 -25.46 -16.51
CA GLN A 733 19.29 -24.05 -16.91
C GLN A 733 18.97 -23.11 -15.73
N MET A 734 18.00 -23.47 -14.89
CA MET A 734 17.68 -22.72 -13.69
C MET A 734 18.86 -22.72 -12.71
N GLY A 735 19.49 -23.89 -12.50
CA GLY A 735 20.64 -24.02 -11.60
C GLY A 735 21.84 -23.20 -12.05
N ALA A 736 22.19 -23.25 -13.35
CA ALA A 736 23.26 -22.44 -13.90
C ALA A 736 23.00 -20.95 -13.74
N ALA A 737 21.82 -20.47 -14.14
CA ALA A 737 21.43 -19.07 -14.00
C ALA A 737 21.38 -18.61 -12.53
N LEU A 738 20.97 -19.48 -11.59
CA LEU A 738 20.96 -19.17 -10.16
C LEU A 738 22.37 -19.05 -9.61
N LEU A 739 23.29 -19.93 -9.98
CA LEU A 739 24.68 -19.85 -9.54
C LEU A 739 25.35 -18.59 -10.06
N ASP A 740 25.15 -18.22 -11.32
CA ASP A 740 25.68 -16.97 -11.88
C ASP A 740 25.15 -15.73 -11.11
N PHE A 741 23.88 -15.71 -10.79
CA PHE A 741 23.28 -14.63 -10.04
C PHE A 741 23.82 -14.55 -8.60
N VAL A 742 23.83 -15.63 -7.85
CA VAL A 742 24.31 -15.64 -6.47
C VAL A 742 25.79 -15.35 -6.38
N TRP A 743 26.57 -15.71 -7.42
CA TRP A 743 27.97 -15.39 -7.53
C TRP A 743 28.26 -13.89 -7.54
N ALA A 744 27.39 -13.11 -8.21
CA ALA A 744 27.49 -11.65 -8.23
C ALA A 744 27.22 -11.02 -6.87
N VAL A 745 26.38 -11.61 -6.01
CA VAL A 745 25.95 -11.03 -4.72
C VAL A 745 26.50 -11.75 -3.48
N ARG A 746 27.42 -12.72 -3.65
CA ARG A 746 27.92 -13.61 -2.59
C ARG A 746 28.59 -12.90 -1.41
N TYR A 747 29.17 -11.71 -1.62
CA TYR A 747 29.86 -10.92 -0.59
C TYR A 747 29.02 -9.72 -0.10
N HIS A 748 27.70 -9.80 -0.23
CA HIS A 748 26.83 -8.71 0.19
C HIS A 748 27.00 -8.43 1.70
N ALA A 749 26.95 -7.14 2.08
CA ALA A 749 27.15 -6.72 3.48
C ALA A 749 26.04 -7.25 4.42
N ASP A 750 24.81 -7.33 3.92
CA ASP A 750 23.66 -7.76 4.73
C ASP A 750 23.63 -9.28 4.92
N GLN A 751 23.42 -9.72 6.16
CA GLN A 751 23.39 -11.13 6.55
C GLN A 751 22.18 -11.89 5.95
N THR A 752 21.03 -11.24 5.74
CA THR A 752 19.83 -11.90 5.18
C THR A 752 20.05 -12.26 3.72
N VAL A 753 20.79 -11.42 2.98
CA VAL A 753 21.20 -11.69 1.60
C VAL A 753 22.17 -12.86 1.56
N ARG A 754 23.22 -12.86 2.42
CA ARG A 754 24.18 -13.98 2.48
C ARG A 754 23.54 -15.31 2.87
N ARG A 755 22.59 -15.32 3.83
CA ARG A 755 21.80 -16.52 4.15
C ARG A 755 20.98 -17.02 2.96
N GLY A 756 20.35 -16.08 2.22
CA GLY A 756 19.62 -16.38 0.99
C GLY A 756 20.52 -17.03 -0.07
N VAL A 757 21.73 -16.47 -0.28
CA VAL A 757 22.74 -16.99 -1.21
C VAL A 757 23.13 -18.43 -0.86
N LEU A 758 23.47 -18.70 0.40
CA LEU A 758 23.84 -20.04 0.87
C LEU A 758 22.69 -21.04 0.72
N PHE A 759 21.45 -20.63 1.05
CA PHE A 759 20.26 -21.44 0.82
C PHE A 759 20.05 -21.76 -0.67
N ALA A 760 20.23 -20.79 -1.55
CA ALA A 760 20.11 -20.97 -2.99
C ALA A 760 21.15 -21.96 -3.54
N VAL A 761 22.40 -21.87 -3.09
CA VAL A 761 23.47 -22.83 -3.42
C VAL A 761 23.15 -24.23 -2.93
N CYS A 762 22.69 -24.38 -1.66
CA CYS A 762 22.18 -25.65 -1.15
C CYS A 762 21.10 -26.25 -2.04
N SER A 763 20.15 -25.42 -2.46
CA SER A 763 19.01 -25.84 -3.27
C SER A 763 19.46 -26.34 -4.65
N VAL A 764 20.47 -25.73 -5.26
CA VAL A 764 21.07 -26.20 -6.51
C VAL A 764 21.69 -27.59 -6.32
N PHE A 765 22.49 -27.77 -5.26
CA PHE A 765 23.14 -29.07 -4.99
C PHE A 765 22.14 -30.19 -4.65
N LEU A 766 21.00 -29.87 -4.07
CA LEU A 766 19.94 -30.84 -3.77
C LEU A 766 19.09 -31.23 -4.98
N SER A 767 18.93 -30.32 -5.92
CA SER A 767 17.91 -30.46 -6.97
C SER A 767 18.45 -30.77 -8.36
N MET A 768 19.72 -30.45 -8.63
CA MET A 768 20.34 -30.79 -9.90
C MET A 768 20.80 -32.24 -9.94
N PRO A 769 20.61 -32.94 -11.06
CA PRO A 769 21.21 -34.25 -11.27
C PRO A 769 22.74 -34.14 -11.16
N SER A 770 23.38 -35.10 -10.46
CA SER A 770 24.83 -35.07 -10.22
C SER A 770 25.63 -35.04 -11.51
N GLN A 771 25.13 -35.65 -12.59
CA GLN A 771 25.76 -35.69 -13.92
C GLN A 771 25.78 -34.30 -14.58
N ALA A 772 24.68 -33.56 -14.52
CA ALA A 772 24.59 -32.18 -15.03
C ALA A 772 25.48 -31.21 -14.24
N LEU A 773 25.54 -31.36 -12.91
CA LEU A 773 26.44 -30.58 -12.05
C LEU A 773 27.92 -30.73 -12.48
N MET A 774 28.35 -31.94 -12.84
CA MET A 774 29.76 -32.21 -13.17
C MET A 774 30.13 -31.88 -14.62
N MET A 775 29.20 -32.02 -15.57
CA MET A 775 29.49 -31.71 -16.98
C MET A 775 29.41 -30.21 -17.29
N ASP A 776 28.38 -29.53 -16.74
CA ASP A 776 28.10 -28.16 -17.13
C ASP A 776 28.74 -27.12 -16.17
N LEU A 777 29.03 -27.50 -14.90
CA LEU A 777 29.40 -26.56 -13.83
C LEU A 777 30.71 -26.94 -13.11
N SER A 778 31.55 -27.83 -13.65
CA SER A 778 32.74 -28.36 -12.95
C SER A 778 33.70 -27.29 -12.41
N GLN A 779 33.95 -26.24 -13.17
CA GLN A 779 34.81 -25.13 -12.74
C GLN A 779 34.15 -24.28 -11.68
N GLN A 780 32.88 -23.93 -11.84
CA GLN A 780 32.09 -23.17 -10.87
C GLN A 780 31.94 -23.93 -9.55
N LEU A 781 31.87 -25.26 -9.57
CA LEU A 781 31.79 -26.09 -8.35
C LEU A 781 33.07 -26.01 -7.52
N LEU A 782 34.23 -25.99 -8.15
CA LEU A 782 35.51 -25.89 -7.42
C LEU A 782 35.66 -24.52 -6.76
N GLU A 783 35.32 -23.46 -7.48
CA GLU A 783 35.31 -22.10 -6.95
C GLU A 783 34.27 -21.94 -5.82
N THR A 784 33.07 -22.50 -6.00
CA THR A 784 32.03 -22.49 -4.97
C THR A 784 32.45 -23.24 -3.71
N ARG A 785 33.14 -24.37 -3.84
CA ARG A 785 33.67 -25.14 -2.70
C ARG A 785 34.67 -24.32 -1.89
N THR A 786 35.58 -23.64 -2.57
CA THR A 786 36.59 -22.79 -1.90
C THR A 786 35.91 -21.64 -1.16
N TRP A 787 34.97 -20.93 -1.82
CA TRP A 787 34.21 -19.86 -1.21
C TRP A 787 33.37 -20.33 0.00
N LEU A 788 32.72 -21.50 -0.10
CA LEU A 788 31.94 -22.06 1.03
C LEU A 788 32.84 -22.40 2.23
N ALA A 789 34.07 -22.88 1.99
CA ALA A 789 35.03 -23.14 3.06
C ALA A 789 35.43 -21.83 3.77
N ASP A 790 35.70 -20.77 3.02
CA ASP A 790 36.03 -19.45 3.58
C ASP A 790 34.86 -18.88 4.39
N VAL A 791 33.62 -19.00 3.90
CA VAL A 791 32.41 -18.55 4.62
C VAL A 791 32.21 -19.34 5.91
N ALA A 792 32.45 -20.66 5.89
CA ALA A 792 32.30 -21.52 7.08
C ALA A 792 33.29 -21.11 8.20
N GLU A 793 34.47 -20.58 7.85
CA GLU A 793 35.50 -20.17 8.83
C GLU A 793 35.35 -18.71 9.26
N VAL A 794 35.01 -17.77 8.35
CA VAL A 794 35.24 -16.34 8.56
C VAL A 794 33.94 -15.53 8.64
N ASP A 795 32.76 -16.04 8.17
CA ASP A 795 31.54 -15.22 8.19
C ASP A 795 31.16 -14.82 9.64
N PRO A 796 30.84 -13.54 9.90
CA PRO A 796 30.46 -13.08 11.23
C PRO A 796 29.16 -13.69 11.73
N ASP A 797 28.25 -14.11 10.82
CA ASP A 797 26.95 -14.69 11.18
C ASP A 797 27.03 -16.20 11.37
N ALA A 798 26.57 -16.68 12.53
CA ALA A 798 26.59 -18.11 12.88
C ALA A 798 25.73 -18.97 11.96
N ASP A 799 24.58 -18.44 11.52
CA ASP A 799 23.68 -19.16 10.62
C ASP A 799 24.29 -19.29 9.21
N CYS A 800 25.00 -18.26 8.74
CA CYS A 800 25.77 -18.34 7.50
C CYS A 800 26.84 -19.43 7.57
N ARG A 801 27.61 -19.49 8.65
CA ARG A 801 28.63 -20.53 8.83
C ARG A 801 28.00 -21.94 8.83
N ASN A 802 26.88 -22.13 9.54
CA ASN A 802 26.19 -23.41 9.58
C ASN A 802 25.66 -23.83 8.20
N LEU A 803 25.04 -22.91 7.45
CA LEU A 803 24.57 -23.16 6.10
C LEU A 803 25.72 -23.47 5.12
N ALA A 804 26.85 -22.81 5.27
CA ALA A 804 28.05 -23.08 4.47
C ALA A 804 28.59 -24.49 4.73
N VAL A 805 28.67 -24.91 5.98
CA VAL A 805 29.05 -26.31 6.35
C VAL A 805 28.07 -27.33 5.76
N GLN A 806 26.76 -27.07 5.87
CA GLN A 806 25.73 -27.97 5.28
C GLN A 806 25.88 -28.07 3.76
N SER A 807 26.13 -26.93 3.09
CA SER A 807 26.37 -26.89 1.64
C SER A 807 27.60 -27.68 1.22
N LEU A 808 28.71 -27.59 1.99
CA LEU A 808 29.92 -28.37 1.76
C LEU A 808 29.67 -29.88 1.89
N VAL A 809 28.95 -30.29 2.93
CA VAL A 809 28.60 -31.70 3.15
C VAL A 809 27.77 -32.25 1.97
N LEU A 810 26.78 -31.47 1.49
CA LEU A 810 25.96 -31.85 0.34
C LEU A 810 26.78 -31.96 -0.94
N LEU A 811 27.69 -31.01 -1.17
CA LEU A 811 28.60 -31.04 -2.34
C LEU A 811 29.49 -32.26 -2.31
N ASP A 812 30.14 -32.55 -1.16
CA ASP A 812 31.00 -33.72 -1.00
C ASP A 812 30.24 -35.05 -1.14
N GLN A 813 28.99 -35.13 -0.66
CA GLN A 813 28.12 -36.29 -0.88
C GLN A 813 27.81 -36.53 -2.36
N ASN A 814 27.49 -35.46 -3.11
CA ASN A 814 27.23 -35.53 -4.55
C ASN A 814 28.49 -35.96 -5.33
N LEU A 815 29.66 -35.44 -4.98
CA LEU A 815 30.93 -35.82 -5.57
C LEU A 815 31.26 -37.32 -5.31
N LYS A 816 31.05 -37.79 -4.08
CA LYS A 816 31.27 -39.20 -3.71
C LYS A 816 30.34 -40.17 -4.44
N LYS A 817 29.06 -39.82 -4.59
CA LYS A 817 28.10 -40.62 -5.35
C LYS A 817 28.51 -40.82 -6.81
N GLN A 818 29.04 -39.74 -7.42
CA GLN A 818 29.52 -39.80 -8.82
C GLN A 818 30.77 -40.67 -8.98
N LEU A 819 31.76 -40.54 -8.10
CA LEU A 819 32.95 -41.38 -8.12
C LEU A 819 32.64 -42.88 -7.94
N GLN A 820 31.62 -43.21 -7.12
CA GLN A 820 31.13 -44.58 -6.96
C GLN A 820 30.43 -45.11 -8.22
N ASN A 821 29.62 -44.26 -8.88
CA ASN A 821 28.92 -44.64 -10.11
C ASN A 821 29.88 -44.79 -11.33
N SER A 822 30.95 -43.97 -11.39
CA SER A 822 31.98 -44.07 -12.45
C SER A 822 32.86 -45.32 -12.26
N ASN A 823 33.16 -45.70 -11.04
CA ASN A 823 33.90 -46.94 -10.75
C ASN A 823 33.07 -48.22 -10.92
N GLY A 824 31.73 -48.15 -10.81
CA GLY A 824 30.84 -49.28 -11.10
C GLY A 824 30.70 -49.62 -12.59
N LEU A 825 30.78 -48.61 -13.45
CA LEU A 825 30.73 -48.78 -14.91
C LEU A 825 32.02 -49.32 -15.55
N SER A 826 33.15 -49.23 -14.85
CA SER A 826 34.44 -49.75 -15.29
C SER A 826 34.69 -51.23 -14.91
N LEU A 827 33.79 -51.91 -14.21
CA LEU A 827 33.86 -53.29 -13.83
C LEU A 827 32.91 -54.24 -14.62
N GLU A 828 32.10 -53.67 -15.52
CA GLU A 828 31.20 -54.45 -16.42
C GLU A 828 31.57 -54.30 -17.91
N SER A 829 32.75 -53.80 -18.24
CA SER A 829 33.24 -53.73 -19.63
C SER A 829 34.34 -54.79 -19.88
#